data_a175d0e376d7f37bfd47d5577174db8d
#
_entry.id   a175d0e376d7f37bfd47d5577174db8d
#
_cell.length_a   1.000
_cell.length_b   1.000
_cell.length_c   1.000
_cell.angle_alpha   90.00
_cell.angle_beta   90.00
_cell.angle_gamma   90.00
#
_symmetry.space_group_name_H-M   'P 1'
#
loop_
_entity.id
_entity.type
_entity.pdbx_description
1 polymer ?
#
loop_
_entity_poly.entity_id
_entity_poly.type
_entity_poly.pdbx_seq_one_letter_code
_entity_poly.pdbx_strand_id
1 'polypeptide(L)'
;MMKKPISLLVVRVLVAAALGSTLSLALGQVKADSEQPSCHPEASDLKVTYQPVEHTPSGVYFLARLTLENRSPNCALGSSGWALYFNFVRQPLAVYPPAKPGDPPSLGDLARQELAAQGLSLTRADNKQSGDYYVLKPTPEFVPLPPGKTFAISLKVELWGILKTDSPAGWHVVFDGERARWVPAEAQLDPSDPKQTTAFSGDVNPVQTAASRFAENTATLKQLSLAQRLLPQPLQVTEKPGSLTIKRLIIIVQYPPTLQNEAKYLQAALQDVVLGIVIPLQGGHARGPHIFDLSLDPALDVNGDGQPDREGYTLRVSDSGVQIVGTDAAGVLHGIQTLRQLVPISAYRSAASGLKSLGLSLPNVEIADAPLFGYRGMTIDVARHFQSKETIEKFLDLMSFLKLNKLHIHLTDDEGWRLQIPDLPELTDYGAHRGFDLDEDHMLHMAMGSGSDLRPGDNIFGKPRNEEEANLGQVPAFQGFEQATLNFVGEGSGYYTRENFEEILKYAAVRHIDVIPEFDFPAHARAAVQAMERRFDRYKDTDPTKASEYRLLDPNDTSEHVSVQYYTDNLANPCIPSTYAFLGKVVTEVRAMYDEAGVPMPIVNLGGDEAPGPNRWQGSPACLAMDSSDQQLWDFFYTLWSNIGLSVAPRTAGWEDVLLDGTGNLQLQNFVAFSWQNVWGWGREQVAYHLANQGVPVVLEHATNLYMDLAYNKDPDEPGYYWANFVDEKSTFTYQPFNVYANATHDRWGNPFTPDPNWEQLSETGKRNILGLEAPLWGENGKSPKIREYQAFPKLLGVAERAWNRNTPSPQEMPAAWDVFVNTLGQVTLPLLSFYQPVGAPGVGVNYRIPLPGGKIEGGVLTANVRNPGLAIEYSVDKGMNWQSYQGPVNVGASAWLRTRAPDGRTSRISYAGQP
;
A
#
# COMPACT_ATOMS: atom_id res chain seq x y z
N MET A 1 3.92 17.48 56.45
CA MET A 1 4.37 16.69 57.64
C MET A 1 4.82 15.37 57.13
N MET A 2 6.16 15.18 56.91
CA MET A 2 7.03 14.43 57.82
C MET A 2 6.63 12.93 57.87
N LYS A 3 7.41 11.92 57.63
CA LYS A 3 8.88 11.72 57.47
C LYS A 3 9.11 10.33 56.83
N LYS A 4 10.15 10.19 56.07
CA LYS A 4 10.96 8.94 55.90
C LYS A 4 11.65 8.60 57.24
N PRO A 5 12.49 7.55 57.41
CA PRO A 5 13.06 6.49 56.55
C PRO A 5 13.46 5.17 57.31
N ILE A 6 14.41 4.41 56.64
CA ILE A 6 15.46 3.50 57.23
C ILE A 6 15.12 1.98 57.24
N SER A 7 15.95 1.05 56.94
CA SER A 7 17.18 0.74 56.25
C SER A 7 17.61 -0.67 56.63
N LEU A 8 18.33 -1.34 55.69
CA LEU A 8 19.38 -2.35 55.88
C LEU A 8 19.23 -3.48 56.93
N LEU A 9 19.45 -4.73 56.49
CA LEU A 9 20.63 -5.47 57.01
C LEU A 9 21.03 -6.67 56.11
N VAL A 10 22.32 -6.71 55.81
CA VAL A 10 23.09 -7.80 55.19
C VAL A 10 23.55 -8.76 56.28
N VAL A 11 23.51 -10.07 56.04
CA VAL A 11 24.40 -10.99 56.73
C VAL A 11 24.91 -12.05 55.77
N ARG A 12 26.20 -12.03 55.53
CA ARG A 12 27.04 -13.16 55.04
C ARG A 12 27.38 -14.06 56.20
N VAL A 13 27.42 -15.39 55.98
CA VAL A 13 28.33 -16.31 56.72
C VAL A 13 28.87 -17.38 55.77
N LEU A 14 30.17 -17.36 55.64
CA LEU A 14 31.06 -18.43 55.18
C LEU A 14 31.42 -19.34 56.31
N VAL A 15 31.79 -20.61 55.99
CA VAL A 15 32.86 -21.48 56.60
C VAL A 15 32.60 -22.95 56.18
N ALA A 16 33.33 -23.58 55.31
CA ALA A 16 34.67 -24.13 55.22
C ALA A 16 34.81 -25.59 55.82
N ALA A 17 35.12 -26.50 54.92
CA ALA A 17 36.16 -27.53 54.85
C ALA A 17 36.21 -28.59 55.96
N ALA A 18 36.31 -29.89 55.76
CA ALA A 18 37.42 -30.68 55.23
C ALA A 18 37.34 -32.15 55.70
N LEU A 19 37.98 -32.98 54.91
CA LEU A 19 38.54 -34.33 55.25
C LEU A 19 37.53 -35.47 55.33
N GLY A 20 37.72 -36.63 54.75
CA GLY A 20 38.72 -37.31 53.94
C GLY A 20 38.46 -38.79 54.09
N SER A 21 38.66 -39.49 53.07
CA SER A 21 39.37 -40.81 53.08
C SER A 21 38.79 -41.73 51.94
N THR A 22 39.72 -42.09 51.14
CA THR A 22 39.91 -43.17 50.20
C THR A 22 39.17 -44.50 50.49
N LEU A 23 38.49 -44.96 49.40
CA LEU A 23 38.54 -46.39 49.06
C LEU A 23 38.46 -46.57 47.53
N SER A 24 39.56 -47.07 46.96
CA SER A 24 39.65 -47.59 45.61
C SER A 24 38.86 -48.87 45.46
N LEU A 25 38.08 -49.03 44.47
CA LEU A 25 37.86 -50.34 43.86
C LEU A 25 37.57 -50.11 42.33
N ALA A 26 38.43 -50.72 41.56
CA ALA A 26 38.34 -50.74 40.08
C ALA A 26 37.20 -51.64 39.63
N LEU A 27 36.58 -51.28 38.55
CA LEU A 27 36.31 -52.07 37.33
C LEU A 27 35.14 -51.54 36.53
N GLY A 28 35.39 -51.45 35.26
CA GLY A 28 34.32 -51.27 34.26
C GLY A 28 34.41 -49.96 33.49
N GLN A 29 35.26 -49.88 32.48
CA GLN A 29 35.11 -48.92 31.41
C GLN A 29 33.80 -49.22 30.68
N VAL A 30 32.73 -48.51 31.06
CA VAL A 30 31.64 -48.22 30.16
C VAL A 30 32.02 -46.89 29.55
N LYS A 31 32.32 -46.90 28.25
CA LYS A 31 32.30 -45.70 27.44
C LYS A 31 30.89 -45.11 27.56
N ALA A 32 30.74 -44.17 28.43
CA ALA A 32 29.67 -43.19 28.26
C ALA A 32 30.10 -42.36 27.05
N ASP A 33 29.47 -42.61 25.91
CA ASP A 33 29.35 -41.58 24.89
C ASP A 33 28.68 -40.39 25.58
N SER A 34 29.48 -39.41 25.94
CA SER A 34 28.99 -38.10 26.29
C SER A 34 28.40 -37.55 24.99
N GLU A 35 27.10 -37.72 24.77
CA GLU A 35 26.36 -36.79 23.90
C GLU A 35 26.62 -35.41 24.49
N GLN A 36 27.55 -34.68 23.88
CA GLN A 36 27.59 -33.23 24.01
C GLN A 36 26.21 -32.78 23.54
N PRO A 37 25.51 -31.92 24.26
CA PRO A 37 24.28 -31.31 23.72
C PRO A 37 24.61 -30.81 22.36
N SER A 38 23.85 -31.26 21.35
CA SER A 38 24.03 -30.91 19.96
C SER A 38 23.90 -29.40 19.85
N CYS A 39 25.05 -28.73 19.74
CA CYS A 39 25.11 -27.28 19.57
C CYS A 39 24.64 -26.96 18.15
N HIS A 40 23.65 -26.08 18.00
CA HIS A 40 23.26 -25.48 16.71
C HIS A 40 23.53 -23.96 16.74
N PRO A 41 23.69 -23.30 15.58
CA PRO A 41 23.79 -21.84 15.47
C PRO A 41 22.56 -21.14 16.07
N GLU A 42 22.76 -19.99 16.69
CA GLU A 42 21.63 -19.07 16.92
C GLU A 42 21.09 -18.58 15.55
N ALA A 43 19.81 -18.30 15.46
CA ALA A 43 19.20 -17.81 14.21
C ALA A 43 19.85 -16.50 13.70
N SER A 44 20.28 -15.62 14.62
CA SER A 44 21.03 -14.40 14.32
C SER A 44 22.44 -14.64 13.77
N ASP A 45 22.99 -15.84 13.99
CA ASP A 45 24.28 -16.27 13.45
C ASP A 45 24.15 -16.85 12.01
N LEU A 46 22.94 -17.11 11.57
CA LEU A 46 22.66 -17.46 10.18
C LEU A 46 22.43 -16.20 9.38
N LYS A 47 22.85 -16.20 8.11
CA LYS A 47 22.47 -15.18 7.13
C LYS A 47 22.04 -15.83 5.84
N VAL A 48 20.92 -15.36 5.30
CA VAL A 48 20.44 -15.75 3.97
C VAL A 48 20.75 -14.63 3.00
N THR A 49 21.33 -14.97 1.83
CA THR A 49 21.45 -14.05 0.69
C THR A 49 20.77 -14.68 -0.51
N TYR A 50 19.82 -13.95 -1.08
CA TYR A 50 19.11 -14.34 -2.28
C TYR A 50 19.57 -13.52 -3.47
N GLN A 51 19.79 -14.16 -4.62
CA GLN A 51 20.23 -13.50 -5.85
C GLN A 51 19.62 -14.19 -7.08
N PRO A 52 18.81 -13.50 -7.90
CA PRO A 52 18.55 -13.93 -9.26
C PRO A 52 19.87 -14.05 -10.03
N VAL A 53 20.06 -15.12 -10.77
CA VAL A 53 21.31 -15.39 -11.52
C VAL A 53 21.13 -15.15 -13.00
N GLU A 54 20.07 -15.74 -13.57
CA GLU A 54 19.80 -15.65 -14.99
C GLU A 54 18.32 -15.96 -15.28
N HIS A 55 17.67 -15.09 -16.03
CA HIS A 55 16.34 -15.33 -16.57
C HIS A 55 16.41 -16.11 -17.89
N THR A 56 15.46 -17.03 -18.09
CA THR A 56 15.40 -17.75 -19.37
C THR A 56 14.85 -16.85 -20.47
N PRO A 57 15.34 -16.95 -21.69
CA PRO A 57 14.83 -16.16 -22.82
C PRO A 57 13.32 -16.31 -23.07
N SER A 58 12.73 -17.45 -22.66
CA SER A 58 11.30 -17.73 -22.79
C SER A 58 10.45 -17.08 -21.72
N GLY A 59 11.04 -16.63 -20.60
CA GLY A 59 10.32 -16.08 -19.45
C GLY A 59 9.54 -17.12 -18.64
N VAL A 60 9.75 -18.42 -18.88
CA VAL A 60 9.02 -19.49 -18.16
C VAL A 60 9.53 -19.63 -16.72
N TYR A 61 10.87 -19.53 -16.56
CA TYR A 61 11.49 -19.59 -15.24
C TYR A 61 12.84 -18.85 -15.25
N PHE A 62 13.34 -18.60 -14.08
CA PHE A 62 14.70 -18.08 -13.87
C PHE A 62 15.47 -18.92 -12.85
N LEU A 63 16.80 -18.80 -12.91
CA LEU A 63 17.70 -19.39 -11.94
C LEU A 63 17.99 -18.38 -10.85
N ALA A 64 17.87 -18.82 -9.59
CA ALA A 64 18.26 -18.05 -8.44
C ALA A 64 19.29 -18.82 -7.59
N ARG A 65 20.12 -18.06 -6.90
CA ARG A 65 21.05 -18.56 -5.88
C ARG A 65 20.58 -18.11 -4.52
N LEU A 66 20.42 -19.10 -3.63
CA LEU A 66 20.24 -18.86 -2.22
C LEU A 66 21.56 -19.23 -1.51
N THR A 67 22.14 -18.30 -0.75
CA THR A 67 23.35 -18.57 0.02
C THR A 67 23.00 -18.56 1.50
N LEU A 68 23.29 -19.66 2.19
CA LEU A 68 23.16 -19.78 3.64
C LEU A 68 24.56 -19.72 4.27
N GLU A 69 24.79 -18.69 5.07
CA GLU A 69 26.05 -18.47 5.79
C GLU A 69 25.84 -18.80 7.27
N ASN A 70 26.72 -19.67 7.83
CA ASN A 70 26.78 -19.93 9.27
C ASN A 70 27.89 -19.06 9.89
N ARG A 71 27.52 -18.03 10.60
CA ARG A 71 28.40 -17.07 11.30
C ARG A 71 28.68 -17.46 12.74
N SER A 72 28.06 -18.53 13.20
CA SER A 72 28.32 -19.04 14.57
C SER A 72 29.82 -19.25 14.77
N PRO A 73 30.38 -18.88 15.91
CA PRO A 73 31.79 -19.10 16.18
C PRO A 73 32.12 -20.57 16.40
N ASN A 74 31.17 -21.38 16.89
CA ASN A 74 31.45 -22.70 17.43
C ASN A 74 30.50 -23.82 16.97
N CYS A 75 29.30 -23.49 16.48
CA CYS A 75 28.23 -24.43 16.22
C CYS A 75 28.02 -24.64 14.71
N ALA A 76 28.04 -25.90 14.26
CA ALA A 76 27.67 -26.24 12.90
C ALA A 76 26.13 -26.29 12.73
N LEU A 77 25.61 -25.90 11.58
CA LEU A 77 24.25 -26.26 11.21
C LEU A 77 24.22 -27.72 10.81
N GLY A 78 23.46 -28.53 11.56
CA GLY A 78 23.48 -30.00 11.47
C GLY A 78 22.90 -30.53 10.15
N SER A 79 23.05 -31.84 9.94
CA SER A 79 22.45 -32.56 8.82
C SER A 79 20.94 -32.78 8.98
N SER A 80 20.38 -32.47 10.14
CA SER A 80 18.95 -32.59 10.47
C SER A 80 18.61 -31.65 11.61
N GLY A 81 17.34 -31.59 12.01
CA GLY A 81 16.89 -30.84 13.18
C GLY A 81 16.69 -29.36 12.95
N TRP A 82 16.56 -28.92 11.69
CA TRP A 82 16.21 -27.54 11.36
C TRP A 82 15.31 -27.46 10.13
N ALA A 83 14.54 -26.37 10.06
CA ALA A 83 13.72 -26.02 8.90
C ALA A 83 13.76 -24.51 8.69
N LEU A 84 13.97 -24.06 7.45
CA LEU A 84 14.05 -22.67 7.06
C LEU A 84 12.80 -22.28 6.28
N TYR A 85 12.03 -21.32 6.78
CA TYR A 85 10.75 -20.89 6.26
C TYR A 85 10.85 -19.51 5.64
N PHE A 86 10.00 -19.24 4.61
CA PHE A 86 9.90 -17.95 3.95
C PHE A 86 8.63 -17.81 3.10
N ASN A 87 8.17 -16.58 2.85
CA ASN A 87 7.18 -16.28 1.83
C ASN A 87 7.86 -15.95 0.51
N PHE A 88 7.25 -16.31 -0.61
CA PHE A 88 7.81 -16.02 -1.93
C PHE A 88 6.72 -15.90 -2.99
N VAL A 89 6.48 -14.67 -3.45
CA VAL A 89 5.48 -14.34 -4.48
C VAL A 89 5.76 -15.04 -5.83
N ARG A 90 7.00 -15.46 -6.09
CA ARG A 90 7.35 -16.27 -7.25
C ARG A 90 7.45 -17.73 -6.82
N GLN A 91 6.66 -18.61 -7.44
CA GLN A 91 6.60 -19.99 -6.98
C GLN A 91 7.87 -20.77 -7.35
N PRO A 92 8.58 -21.39 -6.39
CA PRO A 92 9.67 -22.31 -6.72
C PRO A 92 9.14 -23.52 -7.49
N LEU A 93 9.78 -23.88 -8.61
CA LEU A 93 9.29 -24.99 -9.45
C LEU A 93 9.28 -26.35 -8.72
N ALA A 94 10.11 -26.52 -7.70
CA ALA A 94 10.16 -27.73 -6.90
C ALA A 94 8.84 -28.08 -6.20
N VAL A 95 7.95 -27.09 -5.97
CA VAL A 95 6.64 -27.32 -5.33
C VAL A 95 5.52 -27.64 -6.33
N TYR A 96 5.80 -27.60 -7.64
CA TYR A 96 4.81 -27.95 -8.67
C TYR A 96 4.40 -29.41 -8.55
N PRO A 97 3.16 -29.76 -8.91
CA PRO A 97 2.73 -31.14 -8.93
C PRO A 97 3.66 -32.03 -9.75
N PRO A 98 3.91 -33.28 -9.31
CA PRO A 98 4.72 -34.22 -10.09
C PRO A 98 4.06 -34.56 -11.43
N ALA A 99 4.85 -34.94 -12.43
CA ALA A 99 4.35 -35.48 -13.68
C ALA A 99 3.49 -36.71 -13.43
N LYS A 100 2.46 -36.91 -14.26
CA LYS A 100 1.62 -38.14 -14.18
C LYS A 100 2.45 -39.39 -14.43
N PRO A 101 2.10 -40.53 -13.80
CA PRO A 101 2.80 -41.77 -14.05
C PRO A 101 2.83 -42.14 -15.55
N GLY A 102 4.04 -42.27 -16.09
CA GLY A 102 4.28 -42.59 -17.51
C GLY A 102 4.63 -41.38 -18.38
N ASP A 103 4.48 -40.14 -17.87
CA ASP A 103 4.93 -38.96 -18.58
C ASP A 103 6.44 -38.69 -18.35
N PRO A 104 7.09 -37.93 -19.24
CA PRO A 104 8.44 -37.46 -19.01
C PRO A 104 8.48 -36.52 -17.80
N PRO A 105 9.64 -36.46 -17.09
CA PRO A 105 9.77 -35.56 -15.93
C PRO A 105 9.39 -34.11 -16.26
N SER A 106 8.55 -33.49 -15.40
CA SER A 106 8.22 -32.08 -15.48
C SER A 106 9.39 -31.18 -15.07
N LEU A 107 9.30 -29.86 -15.30
CA LEU A 107 10.27 -28.92 -14.77
C LEU A 107 10.31 -28.96 -13.24
N GLY A 108 9.18 -29.21 -12.58
CA GLY A 108 9.07 -29.38 -11.13
C GLY A 108 9.83 -30.63 -10.66
N ASP A 109 9.73 -31.78 -11.39
CA ASP A 109 10.46 -32.98 -11.04
C ASP A 109 11.97 -32.77 -11.15
N LEU A 110 12.45 -32.10 -12.21
CA LEU A 110 13.85 -31.74 -12.36
C LEU A 110 14.34 -30.82 -11.26
N ALA A 111 13.54 -29.81 -10.86
CA ALA A 111 13.90 -28.90 -9.76
C ALA A 111 14.00 -29.65 -8.42
N ARG A 112 13.07 -30.58 -8.13
CA ARG A 112 13.14 -31.44 -6.93
C ARG A 112 14.38 -32.33 -6.92
N GLN A 113 14.72 -32.94 -8.06
CA GLN A 113 15.94 -33.76 -8.15
C GLN A 113 17.21 -32.95 -7.91
N GLU A 114 17.28 -31.73 -8.47
CA GLU A 114 18.42 -30.84 -8.24
C GLU A 114 18.58 -30.42 -6.78
N LEU A 115 17.47 -30.15 -6.07
CA LEU A 115 17.48 -29.85 -4.65
C LEU A 115 17.88 -31.07 -3.82
N ALA A 116 17.33 -32.25 -4.14
CA ALA A 116 17.69 -33.49 -3.45
C ALA A 116 19.17 -33.80 -3.61
N ALA A 117 19.78 -33.57 -4.79
CA ALA A 117 21.21 -33.68 -5.00
C ALA A 117 22.05 -32.72 -4.15
N GLN A 118 21.48 -31.64 -3.67
CA GLN A 118 22.08 -30.69 -2.72
C GLN A 118 21.80 -31.05 -1.26
N GLY A 119 21.12 -32.17 -0.99
CA GLY A 119 20.75 -32.61 0.36
C GLY A 119 19.56 -31.83 0.93
N LEU A 120 18.68 -31.27 0.11
CA LEU A 120 17.57 -30.40 0.53
C LEU A 120 16.24 -30.80 -0.11
N SER A 121 15.16 -30.48 0.59
CA SER A 121 13.79 -30.56 0.08
C SER A 121 13.11 -29.23 0.26
N LEU A 122 12.24 -28.85 -0.67
CA LEU A 122 11.43 -27.62 -0.64
C LEU A 122 9.97 -27.98 -0.92
N THR A 123 9.09 -27.55 0.00
CA THR A 123 7.65 -27.77 -0.09
C THR A 123 6.90 -26.51 0.35
N ARG A 124 5.57 -26.47 0.16
CA ARG A 124 4.74 -25.52 0.89
C ARG A 124 4.83 -25.82 2.39
N ALA A 125 4.74 -24.77 3.20
CA ALA A 125 5.03 -24.88 4.62
C ALA A 125 3.84 -25.33 5.46
N ASP A 126 2.64 -24.83 5.11
CA ASP A 126 1.40 -25.11 5.78
C ASP A 126 0.83 -26.49 5.43
N ASN A 127 0.04 -27.07 6.31
CA ASN A 127 -0.56 -28.38 6.10
C ASN A 127 -1.68 -28.38 5.07
N LYS A 128 -2.26 -27.21 4.75
CA LYS A 128 -3.29 -27.02 3.72
C LYS A 128 -2.72 -26.88 2.31
N GLN A 129 -1.40 -26.68 2.18
CA GLN A 129 -0.69 -26.44 0.92
C GLN A 129 -1.22 -25.23 0.14
N SER A 130 -1.56 -24.15 0.87
CA SER A 130 -2.23 -22.94 0.37
C SER A 130 -1.32 -21.71 0.49
N GLY A 131 -1.39 -20.78 -0.47
CA GLY A 131 -0.63 -19.52 -0.45
C GLY A 131 0.85 -19.62 -0.85
N ASP A 132 1.61 -18.60 -0.48
CA ASP A 132 2.99 -18.35 -0.89
C ASP A 132 4.04 -18.71 0.18
N TYR A 133 3.68 -19.55 1.17
CA TYR A 133 4.52 -19.90 2.30
C TYR A 133 5.27 -21.22 2.07
N TYR A 134 6.60 -21.19 2.19
CA TYR A 134 7.46 -22.32 1.83
C TYR A 134 8.41 -22.71 2.97
N VAL A 135 8.84 -23.99 2.94
CA VAL A 135 9.82 -24.53 3.86
C VAL A 135 10.91 -25.31 3.14
N LEU A 136 12.17 -24.97 3.45
CA LEU A 136 13.37 -25.67 3.03
C LEU A 136 13.89 -26.51 4.21
N LYS A 137 14.02 -27.82 3.99
CA LYS A 137 14.46 -28.78 5.01
C LYS A 137 15.66 -29.58 4.54
N PRO A 138 16.60 -29.96 5.43
CA PRO A 138 17.65 -30.91 5.09
C PRO A 138 17.08 -32.30 4.84
N THR A 139 17.69 -33.04 3.91
CA THR A 139 17.52 -34.47 3.77
C THR A 139 18.70 -35.21 4.40
N PRO A 140 18.65 -36.57 4.53
CA PRO A 140 19.76 -37.30 5.11
C PRO A 140 21.11 -37.09 4.40
N GLU A 141 21.07 -36.63 3.15
CA GLU A 141 22.26 -36.35 2.33
C GLU A 141 22.85 -34.96 2.59
N PHE A 142 22.21 -34.11 3.40
CA PHE A 142 22.72 -32.77 3.69
C PHE A 142 24.03 -32.84 4.49
N VAL A 143 25.06 -32.21 3.95
CA VAL A 143 26.35 -32.08 4.62
C VAL A 143 26.29 -30.93 5.63
N PRO A 144 26.56 -31.19 6.92
CA PRO A 144 26.55 -30.14 7.95
C PRO A 144 27.35 -28.91 7.53
N LEU A 145 26.82 -27.70 7.80
CA LEU A 145 27.47 -26.45 7.46
C LEU A 145 28.30 -25.94 8.67
N PRO A 146 29.67 -26.04 8.60
CA PRO A 146 30.55 -25.68 9.72
C PRO A 146 30.47 -24.16 10.05
N PRO A 147 30.93 -23.77 11.24
CA PRO A 147 31.15 -22.38 11.60
C PRO A 147 31.98 -21.60 10.57
N GLY A 148 31.55 -20.38 10.25
CA GLY A 148 32.20 -19.47 9.30
C GLY A 148 32.17 -19.94 7.85
N LYS A 149 31.30 -20.90 7.48
CA LYS A 149 31.17 -21.41 6.11
C LYS A 149 29.84 -20.98 5.49
N THR A 150 29.83 -21.00 4.15
CA THR A 150 28.67 -20.73 3.32
C THR A 150 28.31 -21.96 2.50
N PHE A 151 26.99 -22.10 2.24
CA PHE A 151 26.43 -23.11 1.38
C PHE A 151 25.56 -22.43 0.31
N ALA A 152 25.84 -22.66 -0.96
CA ALA A 152 25.09 -22.10 -2.05
C ALA A 152 24.07 -23.11 -2.58
N ILE A 153 22.81 -22.69 -2.64
CA ILE A 153 21.65 -23.46 -3.09
C ILE A 153 21.18 -22.90 -4.42
N SER A 154 21.03 -23.76 -5.42
CA SER A 154 20.45 -23.38 -6.72
C SER A 154 18.96 -23.66 -6.72
N LEU A 155 18.17 -22.66 -7.11
CA LEU A 155 16.71 -22.73 -7.22
C LEU A 155 16.29 -22.43 -8.66
N LYS A 156 15.26 -23.15 -9.14
CA LYS A 156 14.47 -22.79 -10.32
C LYS A 156 13.16 -22.18 -9.84
N VAL A 157 12.84 -21.00 -10.33
CA VAL A 157 11.70 -20.20 -9.88
C VAL A 157 10.88 -19.77 -11.09
N GLU A 158 9.56 -19.81 -11.00
CA GLU A 158 8.68 -19.46 -12.12
C GLU A 158 8.81 -17.99 -12.54
N LEU A 159 8.47 -17.74 -13.80
CA LEU A 159 8.42 -16.40 -14.39
C LEU A 159 9.76 -15.67 -14.29
N TRP A 160 9.80 -14.56 -13.59
CA TRP A 160 10.95 -13.65 -13.46
C TRP A 160 10.94 -12.91 -12.12
N GLY A 161 12.12 -12.42 -11.71
CA GLY A 161 12.31 -11.61 -10.51
C GLY A 161 13.36 -10.53 -10.80
N ILE A 162 12.93 -9.33 -11.19
CA ILE A 162 13.81 -8.23 -11.61
C ILE A 162 13.87 -7.07 -10.61
N LEU A 163 13.02 -7.08 -9.59
CA LEU A 163 13.04 -6.15 -8.46
C LEU A 163 13.27 -6.91 -7.15
N LYS A 164 13.79 -6.23 -6.14
CA LYS A 164 13.97 -6.84 -4.81
C LYS A 164 12.64 -7.23 -4.14
N THR A 165 11.54 -6.59 -4.52
CA THR A 165 10.19 -6.97 -4.09
C THR A 165 9.73 -8.34 -4.62
N ASP A 166 10.35 -8.84 -5.70
CA ASP A 166 10.14 -10.20 -6.16
C ASP A 166 10.90 -11.26 -5.33
N SER A 167 11.76 -10.85 -4.38
CA SER A 167 12.61 -11.77 -3.62
C SER A 167 11.86 -12.38 -2.45
N PRO A 168 12.26 -13.59 -2.02
CA PRO A 168 11.68 -14.20 -0.83
C PRO A 168 11.83 -13.33 0.41
N ALA A 169 10.84 -13.34 1.28
CA ALA A 169 10.77 -12.52 2.47
C ALA A 169 10.31 -13.33 3.70
N GLY A 170 10.37 -12.75 4.90
CA GLY A 170 9.90 -13.44 6.09
C GLY A 170 10.78 -14.62 6.55
N TRP A 171 12.07 -14.57 6.31
CA TRP A 171 12.99 -15.65 6.63
C TRP A 171 13.06 -15.95 8.12
N HIS A 172 12.80 -17.18 8.49
CA HIS A 172 12.97 -17.66 9.87
C HIS A 172 13.36 -19.14 9.91
N VAL A 173 14.06 -19.54 10.95
CA VAL A 173 14.48 -20.92 11.18
C VAL A 173 13.76 -21.47 12.40
N VAL A 174 13.40 -22.73 12.32
CA VAL A 174 12.90 -23.53 13.45
C VAL A 174 13.86 -24.69 13.66
N PHE A 175 14.41 -24.80 14.87
CA PHE A 175 15.15 -25.97 15.32
C PHE A 175 14.23 -26.93 16.07
N ASP A 176 14.49 -28.22 16.01
CA ASP A 176 13.65 -29.24 16.63
C ASP A 176 13.42 -28.94 18.12
N GLY A 177 12.15 -28.82 18.51
CA GLY A 177 11.77 -28.51 19.89
C GLY A 177 11.90 -27.03 20.28
N GLU A 178 12.26 -26.15 19.34
CA GLU A 178 12.40 -24.72 19.57
C GLU A 178 11.36 -23.88 18.84
N ARG A 179 11.29 -22.63 19.21
CA ARG A 179 10.44 -21.63 18.56
C ARG A 179 11.07 -21.11 17.28
N ALA A 180 10.22 -20.67 16.36
CA ALA A 180 10.64 -19.93 15.19
C ALA A 180 11.47 -18.68 15.56
N ARG A 181 12.56 -18.44 14.84
CA ARG A 181 13.48 -17.34 15.05
C ARG A 181 13.84 -16.69 13.72
N TRP A 182 13.89 -15.38 13.70
CA TRP A 182 14.32 -14.59 12.55
C TRP A 182 15.73 -14.93 12.10
N VAL A 183 15.88 -15.01 10.77
CA VAL A 183 17.19 -15.13 10.13
C VAL A 183 17.45 -13.85 9.34
N PRO A 184 18.56 -13.15 9.57
CA PRO A 184 18.97 -12.03 8.74
C PRO A 184 19.04 -12.41 7.27
N ALA A 185 18.36 -11.65 6.40
CA ALA A 185 18.30 -11.92 4.98
C ALA A 185 18.58 -10.67 4.14
N GLU A 186 19.10 -10.89 2.93
CA GLU A 186 19.41 -9.83 1.99
C GLU A 186 19.11 -10.29 0.57
N ALA A 187 18.43 -9.45 -0.22
CA ALA A 187 18.27 -9.65 -1.65
C ALA A 187 19.33 -8.82 -2.40
N GLN A 188 20.05 -9.46 -3.32
CA GLN A 188 21.09 -8.85 -4.14
C GLN A 188 20.71 -8.95 -5.60
N LEU A 189 20.60 -7.79 -6.27
CA LEU A 189 20.44 -7.67 -7.70
C LEU A 189 21.48 -6.68 -8.23
N ASP A 190 22.16 -7.06 -9.28
CA ASP A 190 23.08 -6.16 -10.00
C ASP A 190 22.30 -5.43 -11.11
N PRO A 191 22.06 -4.11 -10.98
CA PRO A 191 21.33 -3.35 -12.00
C PRO A 191 22.08 -3.27 -13.34
N SER A 192 23.37 -3.58 -13.37
CA SER A 192 24.19 -3.57 -14.57
C SER A 192 24.22 -4.91 -15.31
N ASP A 193 23.76 -6.00 -14.68
CA ASP A 193 23.73 -7.34 -15.30
C ASP A 193 22.37 -7.59 -15.98
N PRO A 194 22.30 -7.59 -17.32
CA PRO A 194 21.05 -7.85 -18.03
C PRO A 194 20.48 -9.26 -17.77
N LYS A 195 21.30 -10.25 -17.35
CA LYS A 195 20.80 -11.56 -16.96
C LYS A 195 19.88 -11.51 -15.73
N GLN A 196 20.11 -10.54 -14.84
CA GLN A 196 19.32 -10.35 -13.62
C GLN A 196 18.17 -9.35 -13.80
N THR A 197 18.24 -8.50 -14.81
CA THR A 197 17.34 -7.35 -14.97
C THR A 197 16.44 -7.43 -16.19
N THR A 198 16.63 -8.38 -17.11
CA THR A 198 15.77 -8.59 -18.27
C THR A 198 14.91 -9.84 -18.02
N ALA A 199 13.60 -9.68 -17.93
CA ALA A 199 12.68 -10.76 -17.57
C ALA A 199 12.66 -11.90 -18.60
N PHE A 200 12.72 -11.57 -19.90
CA PHE A 200 12.77 -12.47 -21.04
C PHE A 200 13.15 -11.71 -22.31
N SER A 201 13.29 -12.40 -23.43
CA SER A 201 13.75 -11.79 -24.69
C SER A 201 12.87 -10.66 -25.26
N GLY A 202 11.61 -10.57 -24.81
CA GLY A 202 10.66 -9.50 -25.21
C GLY A 202 10.58 -8.32 -24.23
N ASP A 203 11.32 -8.34 -23.13
CA ASP A 203 11.38 -7.24 -22.16
C ASP A 203 12.41 -6.22 -22.61
N VAL A 204 11.94 -5.11 -23.15
CA VAL A 204 12.78 -4.00 -23.65
C VAL A 204 12.79 -2.78 -22.73
N ASN A 205 12.11 -2.85 -21.57
CA ASN A 205 12.18 -1.79 -20.57
C ASN A 205 13.62 -1.64 -20.06
N PRO A 206 14.22 -0.46 -20.15
CA PRO A 206 15.58 -0.25 -19.69
C PRO A 206 15.63 -0.12 -18.14
N VAL A 207 16.71 -0.63 -17.57
CA VAL A 207 17.04 -0.27 -16.17
C VAL A 207 17.45 1.20 -16.13
N GLN A 208 16.91 1.93 -15.16
CA GLN A 208 17.17 3.35 -14.99
C GLN A 208 18.60 3.61 -14.49
N THR A 209 19.39 4.31 -15.28
CA THR A 209 20.75 4.77 -14.93
C THR A 209 20.77 6.29 -14.70
N ALA A 210 21.86 6.81 -14.13
CA ALA A 210 22.03 8.27 -14.04
C ALA A 210 21.99 8.93 -15.43
N ALA A 211 22.55 8.28 -16.46
CA ALA A 211 22.58 8.79 -17.81
C ALA A 211 21.18 8.77 -18.46
N SER A 212 20.41 7.69 -18.30
CA SER A 212 19.02 7.63 -18.82
C SER A 212 18.13 8.66 -18.14
N ARG A 213 18.20 8.79 -16.80
CA ARG A 213 17.48 9.85 -16.06
C ARG A 213 17.88 11.25 -16.51
N PHE A 214 19.16 11.47 -16.78
CA PHE A 214 19.61 12.77 -17.29
C PHE A 214 18.97 13.10 -18.65
N ALA A 215 18.83 12.12 -19.52
CA ALA A 215 18.19 12.30 -20.84
C ALA A 215 16.67 12.49 -20.74
N GLU A 216 16.02 11.80 -19.80
CA GLU A 216 14.57 11.91 -19.58
C GLU A 216 14.14 13.18 -18.87
N ASN A 217 14.97 13.73 -17.98
CA ASN A 217 14.70 14.93 -17.19
C ASN A 217 14.92 16.19 -18.04
N THR A 218 14.04 16.43 -19.02
CA THR A 218 14.15 17.54 -19.98
C THR A 218 13.65 18.88 -19.43
N ALA A 219 12.84 18.85 -18.37
CA ALA A 219 12.25 20.05 -17.78
C ALA A 219 13.35 20.92 -17.14
N THR A 220 13.33 22.22 -17.46
CA THR A 220 14.21 23.24 -16.87
C THR A 220 13.46 24.03 -15.80
N LEU A 221 14.20 24.65 -14.88
CA LEU A 221 13.60 25.52 -13.87
C LEU A 221 12.88 26.69 -14.53
N LYS A 222 11.58 26.84 -14.26
CA LYS A 222 10.73 27.91 -14.79
C LYS A 222 10.23 28.80 -13.66
N GLN A 223 9.98 30.07 -13.98
CA GLN A 223 9.20 30.93 -13.10
C GLN A 223 7.72 30.56 -13.24
N LEU A 224 7.07 30.20 -12.14
CA LEU A 224 5.67 29.80 -12.07
C LEU A 224 4.79 31.01 -11.76
N SER A 225 3.67 31.17 -12.48
CA SER A 225 2.56 32.03 -12.07
C SER A 225 1.92 31.50 -10.80
N LEU A 226 1.11 32.30 -10.14
CA LEU A 226 0.41 31.86 -8.92
C LEU A 226 -0.52 30.68 -9.21
N ALA A 227 -1.23 30.70 -10.34
CA ALA A 227 -2.08 29.59 -10.79
C ALA A 227 -1.29 28.28 -10.89
N GLN A 228 -0.11 28.32 -11.47
CA GLN A 228 0.77 27.16 -11.66
C GLN A 228 1.42 26.68 -10.35
N ARG A 229 1.29 27.41 -9.26
CA ARG A 229 1.79 27.02 -7.92
C ARG A 229 0.76 26.28 -7.07
N LEU A 230 -0.48 26.18 -7.54
CA LEU A 230 -1.59 25.51 -6.86
C LEU A 230 -1.83 24.14 -7.48
N LEU A 231 -2.10 23.14 -6.65
CA LEU A 231 -2.36 21.75 -7.07
C LEU A 231 -3.50 21.13 -6.23
N PRO A 232 -4.59 20.64 -6.82
CA PRO A 232 -4.94 20.76 -8.25
C PRO A 232 -5.03 22.22 -8.72
N GLN A 233 -4.67 22.46 -10.00
CA GLN A 233 -4.68 23.81 -10.57
C GLN A 233 -6.14 24.32 -10.69
N PRO A 234 -6.45 25.50 -10.13
CA PRO A 234 -7.80 26.04 -10.19
C PRO A 234 -8.22 26.44 -11.62
N LEU A 235 -9.52 26.41 -11.86
CA LEU A 235 -10.12 26.76 -13.16
C LEU A 235 -9.81 28.20 -13.58
N GLN A 236 -9.93 29.16 -12.65
CA GLN A 236 -9.66 30.56 -12.90
C GLN A 236 -8.86 31.19 -11.75
N VAL A 237 -7.78 31.89 -12.09
CA VAL A 237 -6.94 32.63 -11.12
C VAL A 237 -6.65 34.02 -11.68
N THR A 238 -7.01 35.05 -10.94
CA THR A 238 -6.69 36.45 -11.26
C THR A 238 -5.80 37.04 -10.19
N GLU A 239 -4.52 37.19 -10.50
CA GLU A 239 -3.55 37.81 -9.59
C GLU A 239 -3.84 39.31 -9.49
N LYS A 240 -3.78 39.86 -8.26
CA LYS A 240 -3.93 41.27 -7.97
C LYS A 240 -2.64 41.83 -7.37
N PRO A 241 -2.32 43.12 -7.59
CA PRO A 241 -1.13 43.71 -6.98
C PRO A 241 -1.18 43.70 -5.45
N GLY A 242 -0.03 43.46 -4.82
CA GLY A 242 0.11 43.52 -3.36
C GLY A 242 -0.13 42.18 -2.64
N SER A 243 -0.14 42.26 -1.33
CA SER A 243 -0.36 41.10 -0.46
C SER A 243 -1.05 41.51 0.82
N LEU A 244 -2.00 40.70 1.28
CA LEU A 244 -2.60 40.79 2.61
C LEU A 244 -1.54 40.45 3.66
N THR A 245 -1.19 41.37 4.52
CA THR A 245 -0.23 41.17 5.61
C THR A 245 -0.97 41.19 6.94
N ILE A 246 -1.02 40.07 7.64
CA ILE A 246 -1.63 39.89 8.94
C ILE A 246 -0.51 39.95 9.99
N LYS A 247 -0.42 41.05 10.70
CA LYS A 247 0.58 41.29 11.77
C LYS A 247 -0.03 41.14 13.15
N ARG A 248 -1.34 40.88 13.27
CA ARG A 248 -2.04 40.79 14.56
C ARG A 248 -2.04 39.34 15.02
N LEU A 249 -1.97 39.20 16.37
CA LEU A 249 -2.08 37.88 17.03
C LEU A 249 -3.54 37.38 17.13
N ILE A 250 -4.51 38.11 16.57
CA ILE A 250 -5.92 37.73 16.59
C ILE A 250 -6.45 37.72 15.16
N ILE A 251 -6.93 36.55 14.72
CA ILE A 251 -7.65 36.31 13.46
C ILE A 251 -9.10 35.94 13.83
N ILE A 252 -10.06 36.48 13.12
CA ILE A 252 -11.49 36.18 13.29
C ILE A 252 -11.97 35.42 12.04
N VAL A 253 -12.55 34.24 12.25
CA VAL A 253 -13.21 33.45 11.20
C VAL A 253 -14.72 33.66 11.39
N GLN A 254 -15.34 34.43 10.48
CA GLN A 254 -16.78 34.64 10.47
C GLN A 254 -17.47 33.57 9.63
N TYR A 255 -18.62 33.08 10.10
CA TYR A 255 -19.33 32.03 9.39
C TYR A 255 -20.85 32.00 9.74
N PRO A 256 -21.73 31.53 8.83
CA PRO A 256 -23.11 31.20 9.16
C PRO A 256 -23.19 29.88 9.93
N PRO A 257 -24.24 29.62 10.72
CA PRO A 257 -24.37 28.40 11.52
C PRO A 257 -24.12 27.10 10.76
N THR A 258 -24.43 27.06 9.49
CA THR A 258 -24.28 25.90 8.59
C THR A 258 -22.82 25.57 8.25
N LEU A 259 -21.86 26.44 8.51
CA LEU A 259 -20.43 26.27 8.21
C LEU A 259 -19.57 26.15 9.47
N GLN A 260 -20.13 25.65 10.57
CA GLN A 260 -19.40 25.52 11.83
C GLN A 260 -18.19 24.57 11.75
N ASN A 261 -18.32 23.47 10.99
CA ASN A 261 -17.23 22.50 10.83
C ASN A 261 -16.08 23.10 10.02
N GLU A 262 -16.38 23.76 8.91
CA GLU A 262 -15.41 24.43 8.03
C GLU A 262 -14.69 25.58 8.78
N ALA A 263 -15.43 26.33 9.59
CA ALA A 263 -14.84 27.38 10.41
C ALA A 263 -13.89 26.83 11.49
N LYS A 264 -14.23 25.74 12.15
CA LYS A 264 -13.35 25.03 13.09
C LYS A 264 -12.12 24.43 12.37
N TYR A 265 -12.32 23.85 11.18
CA TYR A 265 -11.23 23.33 10.37
C TYR A 265 -10.25 24.45 9.98
N LEU A 266 -10.76 25.58 9.47
CA LEU A 266 -9.93 26.75 9.16
C LEU A 266 -9.23 27.32 10.39
N GLN A 267 -9.93 27.38 11.53
CA GLN A 267 -9.34 27.77 12.80
C GLN A 267 -8.12 26.90 13.15
N ALA A 268 -8.27 25.59 13.13
CA ALA A 268 -7.19 24.65 13.43
C ALA A 268 -6.03 24.80 12.44
N ALA A 269 -6.32 24.83 11.12
CA ALA A 269 -5.32 24.98 10.08
C ALA A 269 -4.48 26.27 10.20
N LEU A 270 -5.10 27.36 10.58
CA LEU A 270 -4.39 28.62 10.83
C LEU A 270 -3.59 28.57 12.14
N GLN A 271 -4.16 27.98 13.20
CA GLN A 271 -3.47 27.83 14.49
C GLN A 271 -2.22 26.95 14.42
N ASP A 272 -2.17 26.02 13.48
CA ASP A 272 -0.99 25.17 13.26
C ASP A 272 0.21 25.97 12.75
N VAL A 273 0.02 27.03 11.97
CA VAL A 273 1.10 27.77 11.32
C VAL A 273 1.36 29.17 11.91
N VAL A 274 0.40 29.79 12.60
CA VAL A 274 0.51 31.16 13.12
C VAL A 274 0.59 31.18 14.65
N LEU A 275 1.49 31.99 15.20
CA LEU A 275 1.50 32.32 16.64
C LEU A 275 0.42 33.36 16.90
N GLY A 276 -0.74 32.92 17.39
CA GLY A 276 -1.87 33.82 17.64
C GLY A 276 -3.12 33.09 18.08
N ILE A 277 -4.19 33.83 18.27
CA ILE A 277 -5.51 33.31 18.62
C ILE A 277 -6.40 33.42 17.38
N VAL A 278 -6.93 32.30 16.93
CA VAL A 278 -7.94 32.25 15.85
C VAL A 278 -9.30 32.05 16.49
N ILE A 279 -10.21 32.99 16.33
CA ILE A 279 -11.53 33.01 16.97
C ILE A 279 -12.59 32.75 15.90
N PRO A 280 -13.31 31.62 15.97
CA PRO A 280 -14.51 31.44 15.15
C PRO A 280 -15.64 32.30 15.73
N LEU A 281 -16.27 33.10 14.87
CA LEU A 281 -17.37 34.00 15.24
C LEU A 281 -18.59 33.67 14.36
N GLN A 282 -19.61 33.11 14.97
CA GLN A 282 -20.88 32.84 14.30
C GLN A 282 -21.62 34.13 14.01
N GLY A 283 -21.96 34.37 12.74
CA GLY A 283 -22.52 35.63 12.28
C GLY A 283 -21.46 36.74 12.17
N GLY A 284 -21.90 37.95 11.82
CA GLY A 284 -21.02 39.11 11.63
C GLY A 284 -20.77 39.43 10.15
N HIS A 285 -20.48 40.73 9.89
CA HIS A 285 -20.17 41.25 8.55
C HIS A 285 -18.98 42.22 8.59
N ALA A 286 -18.14 42.09 9.60
CA ALA A 286 -16.94 42.89 9.72
C ALA A 286 -15.96 42.60 8.58
N ARG A 287 -15.20 43.61 8.18
CA ARG A 287 -14.11 43.50 7.19
C ARG A 287 -12.82 44.05 7.81
N GLY A 288 -11.69 43.54 7.36
CA GLY A 288 -10.40 43.98 7.81
C GLY A 288 -9.35 42.89 7.55
N PRO A 289 -8.06 43.24 7.57
CA PRO A 289 -6.99 42.34 7.19
C PRO A 289 -6.84 41.07 8.06
N HIS A 290 -7.56 41.01 9.20
CA HIS A 290 -7.57 39.89 10.13
C HIS A 290 -8.91 39.12 10.13
N ILE A 291 -9.81 39.42 9.16
CA ILE A 291 -11.13 38.80 9.04
C ILE A 291 -11.05 37.76 7.89
N PHE A 292 -11.49 36.54 8.19
CA PHE A 292 -11.72 35.47 7.24
C PHE A 292 -13.22 35.17 7.25
N ASP A 293 -13.87 35.38 6.11
CA ASP A 293 -15.33 35.32 5.97
C ASP A 293 -15.72 34.09 5.13
N LEU A 294 -16.47 33.18 5.71
CA LEU A 294 -17.01 31.98 5.06
C LEU A 294 -18.50 32.18 4.78
N SER A 295 -18.94 31.89 3.56
CA SER A 295 -20.35 32.02 3.18
C SER A 295 -20.74 30.99 2.12
N LEU A 296 -22.08 30.88 1.88
CA LEU A 296 -22.66 30.01 0.87
C LEU A 296 -23.39 30.83 -0.18
N ASP A 297 -23.25 30.41 -1.43
CA ASP A 297 -24.08 30.81 -2.54
C ASP A 297 -24.48 29.55 -3.35
N PRO A 298 -25.65 28.96 -3.06
CA PRO A 298 -26.10 27.75 -3.76
C PRO A 298 -26.34 27.92 -5.27
N ALA A 299 -26.30 29.14 -5.77
CA ALA A 299 -26.45 29.46 -7.20
C ALA A 299 -25.09 29.70 -7.89
N LEU A 300 -23.99 29.51 -7.21
CA LEU A 300 -22.64 29.76 -7.71
C LEU A 300 -22.34 28.88 -8.94
N ASP A 301 -22.14 29.54 -10.08
CA ASP A 301 -21.74 28.95 -11.36
C ASP A 301 -20.39 29.54 -11.73
N VAL A 302 -19.32 28.78 -11.50
CA VAL A 302 -17.93 29.22 -11.73
C VAL A 302 -17.40 28.81 -13.09
N ASN A 303 -18.04 27.82 -13.73
CA ASN A 303 -17.68 27.35 -15.07
C ASN A 303 -18.45 28.06 -16.20
N GLY A 304 -19.56 28.77 -15.89
CA GLY A 304 -20.35 29.57 -16.82
C GLY A 304 -21.29 28.75 -17.70
N ASP A 305 -21.68 27.53 -17.28
CA ASP A 305 -22.59 26.67 -18.05
C ASP A 305 -24.09 26.92 -17.74
N GLY A 306 -24.38 27.85 -16.84
CA GLY A 306 -25.72 28.23 -16.40
C GLY A 306 -26.33 27.31 -15.36
N GLN A 307 -25.55 26.42 -14.76
CA GLN A 307 -25.93 25.54 -13.64
C GLN A 307 -25.00 25.77 -12.43
N PRO A 308 -25.52 25.63 -11.20
CA PRO A 308 -24.66 25.68 -10.03
C PRO A 308 -23.62 24.55 -10.02
N ASP A 309 -22.35 24.90 -9.80
CA ASP A 309 -21.27 23.92 -9.71
C ASP A 309 -21.22 23.28 -8.32
N ARG A 310 -21.66 22.04 -8.20
CA ARG A 310 -21.51 21.29 -6.96
C ARG A 310 -20.04 21.27 -6.51
N GLU A 311 -19.79 21.49 -5.22
CA GLU A 311 -18.45 21.61 -4.63
C GLU A 311 -17.62 22.79 -5.19
N GLY A 312 -18.25 23.71 -5.96
CA GLY A 312 -17.61 24.91 -6.48
C GLY A 312 -17.35 25.96 -5.41
N TYR A 313 -16.36 26.82 -5.63
CA TYR A 313 -16.04 27.90 -4.69
C TYR A 313 -15.41 29.11 -5.40
N THR A 314 -15.50 30.27 -4.72
CA THR A 314 -14.62 31.42 -4.96
C THR A 314 -13.79 31.72 -3.73
N LEU A 315 -12.54 32.12 -3.94
CA LEU A 315 -11.63 32.59 -2.89
C LEU A 315 -11.09 33.96 -3.28
N ARG A 316 -11.28 34.94 -2.41
CA ARG A 316 -10.72 36.28 -2.59
C ARG A 316 -9.81 36.62 -1.41
N VAL A 317 -8.56 36.97 -1.71
CA VAL A 317 -7.61 37.56 -0.78
C VAL A 317 -7.33 38.99 -1.18
N SER A 318 -7.53 39.94 -0.26
CA SER A 318 -7.35 41.37 -0.49
C SER A 318 -6.99 42.08 0.82
N ASP A 319 -6.62 43.37 0.75
CA ASP A 319 -6.33 44.18 1.94
C ASP A 319 -7.53 44.27 2.92
N SER A 320 -8.74 43.94 2.47
CA SER A 320 -9.96 43.88 3.30
C SER A 320 -10.19 42.53 3.96
N GLY A 321 -9.27 41.56 3.85
CA GLY A 321 -9.36 40.22 4.44
C GLY A 321 -9.46 39.10 3.41
N VAL A 322 -9.87 37.94 3.89
CA VAL A 322 -10.08 36.72 3.08
C VAL A 322 -11.59 36.44 3.02
N GLN A 323 -12.09 36.11 1.85
CA GLN A 323 -13.47 35.67 1.65
C GLN A 323 -13.48 34.35 0.88
N ILE A 324 -14.23 33.37 1.39
CA ILE A 324 -14.50 32.09 0.72
C ILE A 324 -16.00 31.91 0.62
N VAL A 325 -16.48 31.73 -0.62
CA VAL A 325 -17.88 31.44 -0.90
C VAL A 325 -17.95 30.09 -1.59
N GLY A 326 -18.69 29.14 -1.05
CA GLY A 326 -18.92 27.84 -1.66
C GLY A 326 -20.34 27.67 -2.16
N THR A 327 -20.56 26.87 -3.16
CA THR A 327 -21.89 26.39 -3.56
C THR A 327 -22.54 25.61 -2.42
N ASP A 328 -21.73 24.85 -1.73
CA ASP A 328 -22.03 24.03 -0.55
C ASP A 328 -20.87 24.05 0.45
N ALA A 329 -21.00 23.33 1.56
CA ALA A 329 -19.99 23.29 2.59
C ALA A 329 -18.67 22.63 2.11
N ALA A 330 -18.75 21.64 1.22
CA ALA A 330 -17.58 21.03 0.60
C ALA A 330 -16.82 22.04 -0.26
N GLY A 331 -17.52 22.86 -1.05
CA GLY A 331 -16.91 23.95 -1.80
C GLY A 331 -16.16 24.94 -0.92
N VAL A 332 -16.73 25.30 0.24
CA VAL A 332 -16.03 26.14 1.23
C VAL A 332 -14.74 25.47 1.73
N LEU A 333 -14.79 24.16 2.04
CA LEU A 333 -13.59 23.41 2.46
C LEU A 333 -12.53 23.38 1.35
N HIS A 334 -12.91 23.19 0.09
CA HIS A 334 -11.98 23.22 -1.04
C HIS A 334 -11.33 24.61 -1.20
N GLY A 335 -12.08 25.70 -0.96
CA GLY A 335 -11.54 27.05 -0.87
C GLY A 335 -10.53 27.20 0.27
N ILE A 336 -10.79 26.59 1.43
CA ILE A 336 -9.85 26.54 2.57
C ILE A 336 -8.57 25.77 2.18
N GLN A 337 -8.67 24.64 1.48
CA GLN A 337 -7.49 23.89 1.04
C GLN A 337 -6.63 24.71 0.05
N THR A 338 -7.26 25.45 -0.84
CA THR A 338 -6.53 26.37 -1.74
C THR A 338 -5.87 27.49 -0.96
N LEU A 339 -6.55 28.07 0.05
CA LEU A 339 -5.95 29.06 0.94
C LEU A 339 -4.74 28.49 1.69
N ARG A 340 -4.77 27.24 2.16
CA ARG A 340 -3.63 26.56 2.79
C ARG A 340 -2.42 26.49 1.87
N GLN A 341 -2.62 26.30 0.56
CA GLN A 341 -1.54 26.29 -0.43
C GLN A 341 -0.96 27.68 -0.72
N LEU A 342 -1.73 28.76 -0.47
CA LEU A 342 -1.27 30.14 -0.57
C LEU A 342 -0.39 30.56 0.64
N VAL A 343 -0.43 29.82 1.74
CA VAL A 343 0.42 30.06 2.92
C VAL A 343 1.88 29.79 2.55
N PRO A 344 2.81 30.71 2.86
CA PRO A 344 4.22 30.52 2.54
C PRO A 344 4.83 29.25 3.18
N ILE A 345 5.60 28.47 2.42
CA ILE A 345 6.27 27.25 2.89
C ILE A 345 7.13 27.52 4.14
N SER A 346 7.68 28.74 4.28
CA SER A 346 8.42 29.14 5.46
C SER A 346 7.62 29.08 6.75
N ALA A 347 6.29 29.32 6.70
CA ALA A 347 5.42 29.21 7.86
C ALA A 347 5.26 27.73 8.29
N TYR A 348 5.06 26.82 7.34
CA TYR A 348 5.02 25.37 7.60
C TYR A 348 6.35 24.85 8.15
N ARG A 349 7.46 25.27 7.55
CA ARG A 349 8.82 24.91 8.02
C ARG A 349 9.03 25.37 9.48
N SER A 350 8.63 26.59 9.79
CA SER A 350 8.74 27.12 11.16
C SER A 350 7.85 26.32 12.12
N ALA A 351 6.62 26.04 11.73
CA ALA A 351 5.69 25.25 12.53
C ALA A 351 6.22 23.83 12.80
N ALA A 352 6.77 23.17 11.79
CA ALA A 352 7.40 21.85 11.92
C ALA A 352 8.61 21.84 12.89
N SER A 353 9.26 23.01 13.08
CA SER A 353 10.34 23.21 14.06
C SER A 353 9.81 23.66 15.43
N GLY A 354 8.49 23.68 15.67
CA GLY A 354 7.86 24.16 16.90
C GLY A 354 7.81 25.69 17.01
N LEU A 355 8.17 26.44 15.98
CA LEU A 355 8.19 27.90 15.95
C LEU A 355 7.08 28.40 15.01
N LYS A 356 5.93 28.77 15.56
CA LYS A 356 4.85 29.35 14.77
C LYS A 356 5.20 30.75 14.26
N SER A 357 4.69 31.10 13.08
CA SER A 357 4.93 32.40 12.46
C SER A 357 4.27 33.56 13.23
N LEU A 358 4.99 34.67 13.43
CA LEU A 358 4.45 35.89 14.08
C LEU A 358 3.48 36.69 13.20
N GLY A 359 3.31 36.30 11.96
CA GLY A 359 2.41 36.93 11.01
C GLY A 359 2.25 36.09 9.76
N LEU A 360 1.29 36.44 8.93
CA LEU A 360 0.98 35.76 7.68
C LEU A 360 0.95 36.77 6.53
N SER A 361 1.59 36.45 5.41
CA SER A 361 1.50 37.22 4.19
C SER A 361 0.92 36.36 3.08
N LEU A 362 -0.21 36.74 2.54
CA LEU A 362 -0.92 36.04 1.45
C LEU A 362 -0.95 36.94 0.20
N PRO A 363 -0.71 36.41 -1.00
CA PRO A 363 -0.84 37.20 -2.21
C PRO A 363 -2.30 37.66 -2.42
N ASN A 364 -2.48 38.90 -2.89
CA ASN A 364 -3.83 39.35 -3.30
C ASN A 364 -4.24 38.61 -4.58
N VAL A 365 -5.38 37.90 -4.53
CA VAL A 365 -5.84 37.03 -5.62
C VAL A 365 -7.35 36.84 -5.59
N GLU A 366 -7.92 36.58 -6.74
CA GLU A 366 -9.31 36.09 -6.92
C GLU A 366 -9.21 34.74 -7.64
N ILE A 367 -9.81 33.72 -7.05
CA ILE A 367 -9.85 32.34 -7.56
C ILE A 367 -11.31 31.92 -7.67
N ALA A 368 -11.66 31.27 -8.79
CA ALA A 368 -12.94 30.56 -8.97
C ALA A 368 -12.64 29.17 -9.49
N ASP A 369 -13.25 28.15 -8.89
CA ASP A 369 -12.85 26.76 -9.11
C ASP A 369 -13.97 25.76 -8.79
N ALA A 370 -14.02 24.66 -9.56
CA ALA A 370 -14.97 23.57 -9.38
C ALA A 370 -14.41 22.27 -9.98
N PRO A 371 -14.76 21.09 -9.44
CA PRO A 371 -14.23 19.81 -9.91
C PRO A 371 -14.74 19.40 -11.28
N LEU A 372 -13.91 18.60 -12.00
CA LEU A 372 -14.32 17.89 -13.22
C LEU A 372 -15.28 16.76 -12.89
N PHE A 373 -14.90 15.91 -11.93
CA PHE A 373 -15.66 14.72 -11.53
C PHE A 373 -16.26 14.87 -10.13
N GLY A 374 -17.46 14.31 -9.96
CA GLY A 374 -18.11 14.18 -8.65
C GLY A 374 -17.51 13.08 -7.79
N TYR A 375 -16.83 12.09 -8.40
CA TYR A 375 -16.11 11.02 -7.73
C TYR A 375 -14.60 11.21 -7.91
N ARG A 376 -13.88 11.36 -6.83
CA ARG A 376 -12.42 11.55 -6.80
C ARG A 376 -11.85 10.76 -5.64
N GLY A 377 -11.44 9.52 -5.93
CA GLY A 377 -11.20 8.51 -4.92
C GLY A 377 -9.75 8.12 -4.72
N MET A 378 -9.57 7.42 -3.62
CA MET A 378 -8.39 6.64 -3.32
C MET A 378 -8.81 5.37 -2.60
N THR A 379 -8.33 4.20 -3.09
CA THR A 379 -8.47 2.93 -2.39
C THR A 379 -7.26 2.71 -1.49
N ILE A 380 -7.51 2.25 -0.26
CA ILE A 380 -6.45 1.81 0.66
C ILE A 380 -6.75 0.38 1.10
N ASP A 381 -5.88 -0.54 0.67
CA ASP A 381 -5.90 -1.91 1.13
C ASP A 381 -5.24 -2.01 2.52
N VAL A 382 -6.03 -2.38 3.51
CA VAL A 382 -5.60 -2.63 4.89
C VAL A 382 -5.60 -4.13 5.22
N ALA A 383 -6.09 -4.97 4.29
CA ALA A 383 -6.21 -6.40 4.49
C ALA A 383 -4.87 -7.11 4.36
N ARG A 384 -4.10 -6.84 3.31
CA ARG A 384 -2.78 -7.46 3.10
C ARG A 384 -1.77 -7.03 4.16
N HIS A 385 -1.73 -5.74 4.50
CA HIS A 385 -0.95 -5.22 5.63
C HIS A 385 -1.76 -4.17 6.37
N PHE A 386 -2.11 -4.45 7.63
CA PHE A 386 -2.90 -3.54 8.45
C PHE A 386 -2.24 -2.16 8.58
N GLN A 387 -3.04 -1.12 8.50
CA GLN A 387 -2.63 0.26 8.73
C GLN A 387 -3.44 0.84 9.89
N SER A 388 -2.77 1.52 10.82
CA SER A 388 -3.45 2.09 11.99
C SER A 388 -4.46 3.17 11.61
N LYS A 389 -5.41 3.45 12.51
CA LYS A 389 -6.38 4.53 12.37
C LYS A 389 -5.68 5.87 12.08
N GLU A 390 -4.59 6.17 12.77
CA GLU A 390 -3.82 7.41 12.59
C GLU A 390 -3.20 7.51 11.18
N THR A 391 -2.82 6.37 10.59
CA THR A 391 -2.38 6.34 9.20
C THR A 391 -3.51 6.68 8.25
N ILE A 392 -4.69 6.10 8.46
CA ILE A 392 -5.89 6.40 7.65
C ILE A 392 -6.30 7.88 7.81
N GLU A 393 -6.32 8.40 9.03
CA GLU A 393 -6.62 9.81 9.30
C GLU A 393 -5.63 10.76 8.60
N LYS A 394 -4.34 10.42 8.56
CA LYS A 394 -3.34 11.18 7.81
C LYS A 394 -3.61 11.16 6.30
N PHE A 395 -3.96 10.01 5.74
CA PHE A 395 -4.35 9.92 4.33
C PHE A 395 -5.63 10.71 4.05
N LEU A 396 -6.64 10.65 4.92
CA LEU A 396 -7.86 11.47 4.79
C LEU A 396 -7.56 12.97 4.77
N ASP A 397 -6.62 13.43 5.60
CA ASP A 397 -6.22 14.85 5.59
C ASP A 397 -5.48 15.23 4.31
N LEU A 398 -4.59 14.35 3.80
CA LEU A 398 -3.91 14.52 2.52
C LEU A 398 -4.89 14.48 1.34
N MET A 399 -5.84 13.58 1.34
CA MET A 399 -6.93 13.52 0.35
C MET A 399 -7.74 14.82 0.35
N SER A 400 -8.15 15.31 1.52
CA SER A 400 -8.84 16.60 1.64
C SER A 400 -8.00 17.75 1.11
N PHE A 401 -6.69 17.77 1.44
CA PHE A 401 -5.76 18.80 0.93
C PHE A 401 -5.66 18.80 -0.60
N LEU A 402 -5.79 17.64 -1.22
CA LEU A 402 -5.80 17.42 -2.67
C LEU A 402 -7.21 17.45 -3.27
N LYS A 403 -8.25 17.78 -2.49
CA LYS A 403 -9.65 17.86 -2.90
C LYS A 403 -10.22 16.51 -3.41
N LEU A 404 -9.67 15.37 -2.96
CA LEU A 404 -10.28 14.06 -3.13
C LEU A 404 -11.42 13.89 -2.12
N ASN A 405 -12.49 13.15 -2.49
CA ASN A 405 -13.71 13.08 -1.71
C ASN A 405 -14.27 11.67 -1.47
N LYS A 406 -13.54 10.62 -1.86
CA LYS A 406 -13.93 9.23 -1.62
C LYS A 406 -12.73 8.45 -1.08
N LEU A 407 -12.88 7.85 0.10
CA LEU A 407 -11.98 6.82 0.61
C LEU A 407 -12.65 5.47 0.42
N HIS A 408 -12.14 4.67 -0.49
CA HIS A 408 -12.50 3.26 -0.61
C HIS A 408 -11.54 2.48 0.29
N ILE A 409 -12.07 1.71 1.23
CA ILE A 409 -11.27 0.94 2.18
C ILE A 409 -11.52 -0.55 1.98
N HIS A 410 -10.48 -1.25 1.52
CA HIS A 410 -10.47 -2.69 1.30
C HIS A 410 -10.17 -3.38 2.64
N LEU A 411 -11.26 -3.79 3.33
CA LEU A 411 -11.24 -4.24 4.73
C LEU A 411 -10.94 -5.71 4.90
N THR A 412 -11.11 -6.51 3.85
CA THR A 412 -11.06 -7.97 3.94
C THR A 412 -10.45 -8.58 2.69
N ASP A 413 -9.58 -9.59 2.88
CA ASP A 413 -8.96 -10.35 1.82
C ASP A 413 -8.48 -11.71 2.37
N ASP A 414 -7.76 -12.48 1.57
CA ASP A 414 -7.20 -13.78 1.95
C ASP A 414 -6.28 -13.68 3.17
N GLU A 415 -5.52 -12.59 3.29
CA GLU A 415 -4.51 -12.39 4.33
C GLU A 415 -5.03 -11.71 5.59
N GLY A 416 -6.29 -11.25 5.61
CA GLY A 416 -6.79 -10.64 6.82
C GLY A 416 -8.18 -10.02 6.75
N TRP A 417 -8.86 -10.08 7.90
CA TRP A 417 -10.11 -9.40 8.19
C TRP A 417 -9.87 -8.22 9.14
N ARG A 418 -10.26 -7.00 8.79
CA ARG A 418 -9.80 -5.80 9.51
C ARG A 418 -10.86 -5.01 10.26
N LEU A 419 -12.07 -5.52 10.40
CA LEU A 419 -13.15 -4.80 11.09
C LEU A 419 -13.84 -5.70 12.12
N GLN A 420 -13.98 -5.20 13.34
CA GLN A 420 -14.72 -5.87 14.40
C GLN A 420 -16.22 -5.92 14.08
N ILE A 421 -16.79 -7.13 14.05
CA ILE A 421 -18.22 -7.35 13.86
C ILE A 421 -18.79 -7.95 15.16
N PRO A 422 -19.76 -7.31 15.80
CA PRO A 422 -20.41 -7.85 17.00
C PRO A 422 -20.93 -9.28 16.80
N ASP A 423 -20.73 -10.13 17.82
CA ASP A 423 -21.08 -11.56 17.86
C ASP A 423 -20.27 -12.48 16.91
N LEU A 424 -19.31 -11.93 16.17
CA LEU A 424 -18.38 -12.67 15.31
C LEU A 424 -16.91 -12.42 15.69
N PRO A 425 -16.51 -12.68 16.96
CA PRO A 425 -15.16 -12.38 17.42
C PRO A 425 -14.07 -13.15 16.64
N GLU A 426 -14.40 -14.30 16.05
CA GLU A 426 -13.46 -15.12 15.29
C GLU A 426 -12.88 -14.36 14.08
N LEU A 427 -13.63 -13.41 13.51
CA LEU A 427 -13.16 -12.56 12.40
C LEU A 427 -11.95 -11.72 12.79
N THR A 428 -11.90 -11.25 14.03
CA THR A 428 -10.79 -10.41 14.51
C THR A 428 -9.81 -11.17 15.41
N ASP A 429 -10.30 -12.06 16.29
CA ASP A 429 -9.44 -12.83 17.19
C ASP A 429 -8.56 -13.82 16.42
N TYR A 430 -9.02 -14.29 15.26
CA TYR A 430 -8.31 -15.21 14.39
C TYR A 430 -7.97 -14.55 13.04
N GLY A 431 -8.99 -14.09 12.28
CA GLY A 431 -8.84 -13.63 10.90
C GLY A 431 -8.04 -12.33 10.73
N ALA A 432 -7.80 -11.56 11.82
CA ALA A 432 -6.98 -10.36 11.78
C ALA A 432 -5.50 -10.62 12.12
N HIS A 433 -5.10 -11.84 12.37
CA HIS A 433 -3.77 -12.19 12.84
C HIS A 433 -3.09 -13.20 11.92
N ARG A 434 -1.80 -13.01 11.69
CA ARG A 434 -0.94 -13.90 10.90
C ARG A 434 0.36 -14.18 11.63
N GLY A 435 0.83 -15.41 11.55
CA GLY A 435 2.08 -15.78 12.18
C GLY A 435 2.57 -17.19 11.84
N PHE A 436 3.55 -17.69 12.61
CA PHE A 436 4.01 -19.03 12.47
C PHE A 436 3.04 -20.00 13.16
N ASP A 437 2.05 -20.43 12.41
CA ASP A 437 1.05 -21.43 12.82
C ASP A 437 0.74 -22.31 11.60
N LEU A 438 1.39 -23.48 11.53
CA LEU A 438 1.33 -24.33 10.33
C LEU A 438 -0.01 -25.07 10.20
N ASP A 439 -0.70 -25.30 11.31
CA ASP A 439 -2.03 -25.92 11.36
C ASP A 439 -3.14 -24.88 11.31
N GLU A 440 -2.76 -23.59 11.46
CA GLU A 440 -3.69 -22.45 11.55
C GLU A 440 -4.76 -22.64 12.65
N ASP A 441 -4.40 -23.23 13.76
CA ASP A 441 -5.34 -23.44 14.86
C ASP A 441 -5.68 -22.15 15.62
N HIS A 442 -4.78 -21.17 15.60
CA HIS A 442 -4.88 -19.94 16.37
C HIS A 442 -4.89 -18.66 15.52
N MET A 443 -4.23 -18.68 14.36
CA MET A 443 -4.14 -17.55 13.44
C MET A 443 -3.87 -18.03 12.02
N LEU A 444 -4.02 -17.16 11.04
CA LEU A 444 -3.64 -17.44 9.66
C LEU A 444 -2.11 -17.64 9.56
N HIS A 445 -1.65 -18.45 8.62
CA HIS A 445 -0.22 -18.59 8.37
C HIS A 445 0.39 -17.29 7.81
N MET A 446 1.72 -17.19 7.81
CA MET A 446 2.43 -16.05 7.26
C MET A 446 2.21 -15.93 5.75
N ALA A 447 1.96 -14.71 5.29
CA ALA A 447 1.78 -14.37 3.90
C ALA A 447 2.42 -13.02 3.57
N MET A 448 2.72 -12.76 2.31
CA MET A 448 3.28 -11.49 1.80
C MET A 448 4.53 -11.03 2.55
N GLY A 449 5.33 -11.99 3.07
CA GLY A 449 6.48 -11.69 3.93
C GLY A 449 6.11 -10.94 5.20
N SER A 450 4.91 -11.17 5.73
CA SER A 450 4.48 -10.61 7.00
C SER A 450 5.41 -11.04 8.13
N GLY A 451 5.76 -10.09 8.97
CA GLY A 451 6.83 -10.28 9.94
C GLY A 451 8.23 -10.27 9.34
N SER A 452 8.39 -9.98 8.07
CA SER A 452 9.69 -9.95 7.42
C SER A 452 10.51 -8.72 7.81
N ASP A 453 11.82 -8.88 7.70
CA ASP A 453 12.84 -7.91 7.99
C ASP A 453 13.00 -6.76 6.99
N LEU A 454 12.01 -6.47 6.14
CA LEU A 454 11.98 -5.16 5.51
C LEU A 454 11.64 -4.13 6.60
N ARG A 455 12.56 -4.01 7.55
CA ARG A 455 12.54 -2.94 8.55
C ARG A 455 12.64 -1.62 7.81
N PRO A 456 11.94 -0.60 8.25
CA PRO A 456 12.26 0.76 7.87
C PRO A 456 13.72 1.00 8.24
N GLY A 457 14.61 0.92 7.29
CA GLY A 457 16.02 1.04 7.51
C GLY A 457 16.89 0.02 6.81
N ASP A 458 16.33 -1.09 6.36
CA ASP A 458 17.08 -1.97 5.48
C ASP A 458 17.21 -1.30 4.11
N ASN A 459 18.39 -1.01 3.76
CA ASN A 459 18.98 -0.48 2.51
C ASN A 459 18.10 0.27 1.49
N ILE A 460 16.81 0.01 1.39
CA ILE A 460 15.90 0.73 0.49
C ILE A 460 15.63 2.15 1.03
N PHE A 461 15.59 2.33 2.36
CA PHE A 461 15.25 3.61 2.99
C PHE A 461 16.30 4.14 3.98
N GLY A 462 17.39 3.43 4.21
CA GLY A 462 18.65 3.94 4.78
C GLY A 462 18.67 4.30 6.27
N LYS A 463 17.73 3.89 7.13
CA LYS A 463 17.80 4.09 8.59
C LYS A 463 17.10 2.99 9.38
N PRO A 464 17.68 2.52 10.51
CA PRO A 464 17.03 1.57 11.40
C PRO A 464 15.83 2.20 12.13
N ARG A 465 14.81 1.36 12.40
CA ARG A 465 13.65 1.72 13.22
C ARG A 465 14.10 2.17 14.61
N ASN A 466 13.43 3.17 15.16
CA ASN A 466 13.43 3.43 16.59
C ASN A 466 12.32 2.58 17.25
N GLU A 467 12.43 2.38 18.57
CA GLU A 467 11.52 1.54 19.37
C GLU A 467 10.03 1.96 19.29
N GLU A 468 9.70 3.20 18.93
CA GLU A 468 8.33 3.68 18.78
C GLU A 468 7.61 3.08 17.55
N GLU A 469 8.32 2.79 16.46
CA GLU A 469 7.74 2.14 15.28
C GLU A 469 7.51 0.63 15.50
N ALA A 470 8.28 0.01 16.39
CA ALA A 470 8.08 -1.38 16.81
C ALA A 470 6.80 -1.55 17.67
N ASN A 471 6.29 -0.47 18.27
CA ASN A 471 5.09 -0.46 19.11
C ASN A 471 3.78 -0.20 18.33
N LEU A 472 3.82 0.03 17.01
CA LEU A 472 2.62 0.15 16.17
C LEU A 472 1.84 -1.17 16.02
N GLY A 473 2.36 -2.25 16.57
CA GLY A 473 1.75 -3.56 16.61
C GLY A 473 1.53 -4.09 18.03
N GLN A 474 1.18 -3.25 19.00
CA GLN A 474 0.63 -3.77 20.25
C GLN A 474 -0.77 -4.31 19.97
N VAL A 475 -0.81 -5.56 19.58
CA VAL A 475 -2.03 -6.37 19.59
C VAL A 475 -2.54 -6.38 21.03
N PRO A 476 -3.83 -6.06 21.30
CA PRO A 476 -4.41 -6.25 22.61
C PRO A 476 -4.09 -7.66 23.10
N ALA A 477 -3.60 -7.80 24.30
CA ALA A 477 -3.22 -9.09 24.85
C ALA A 477 -4.38 -10.08 24.71
N PHE A 478 -4.18 -11.13 23.91
CA PHE A 478 -5.16 -12.19 23.77
C PHE A 478 -5.47 -12.80 25.14
N GLN A 479 -6.72 -12.68 25.56
CA GLN A 479 -7.17 -13.40 26.76
C GLN A 479 -7.27 -14.89 26.40
N GLY A 480 -6.32 -15.67 26.88
CA GLY A 480 -6.34 -17.14 26.78
C GLY A 480 -5.19 -17.78 26.02
N PHE A 481 -4.25 -17.02 25.46
CA PHE A 481 -3.06 -17.56 24.82
C PHE A 481 -1.85 -17.52 25.76
N GLU A 482 -1.14 -18.63 25.87
CA GLU A 482 0.18 -18.60 26.51
C GLU A 482 1.10 -17.71 25.64
N GLN A 483 1.75 -16.74 26.26
CA GLN A 483 2.70 -15.79 25.65
C GLN A 483 3.81 -16.45 24.80
N ALA A 484 3.84 -17.75 24.82
CA ALA A 484 4.81 -18.62 24.18
C ALA A 484 4.65 -18.76 22.65
N THR A 485 3.43 -18.70 22.14
CA THR A 485 3.12 -18.83 20.71
C THR A 485 3.13 -17.48 19.97
N LEU A 486 3.00 -16.38 20.70
CA LEU A 486 2.83 -15.01 20.15
C LEU A 486 4.13 -14.34 19.66
N ASN A 487 5.30 -14.98 19.74
CA ASN A 487 6.59 -14.38 19.35
C ASN A 487 6.74 -14.17 17.83
N PHE A 488 5.71 -14.49 17.02
CA PHE A 488 5.69 -14.33 15.56
C PHE A 488 4.36 -13.86 15.03
N VAL A 489 3.66 -12.98 15.75
CA VAL A 489 2.58 -12.21 15.13
C VAL A 489 3.25 -11.24 14.15
N GLY A 490 3.10 -11.53 12.86
CA GLY A 490 3.77 -10.80 11.81
C GLY A 490 3.37 -9.33 11.78
N GLU A 491 4.25 -8.48 11.25
CA GLU A 491 3.86 -7.15 10.77
C GLU A 491 2.66 -7.30 9.83
N GLY A 492 1.70 -6.37 9.91
CA GLY A 492 0.48 -6.42 9.10
C GLY A 492 -0.72 -7.06 9.77
N SER A 493 -0.59 -7.60 11.02
CA SER A 493 -1.72 -7.99 11.86
C SER A 493 -2.38 -6.78 12.52
N GLY A 494 -3.69 -6.86 12.76
CA GLY A 494 -4.46 -5.82 13.44
C GLY A 494 -5.85 -5.64 12.82
N TYR A 495 -6.69 -4.84 13.50
CA TYR A 495 -8.05 -4.54 13.06
C TYR A 495 -8.54 -3.22 13.67
N TYR A 496 -9.59 -2.67 13.10
CA TYR A 496 -10.32 -1.56 13.67
C TYR A 496 -11.42 -2.10 14.59
N THR A 497 -11.43 -1.60 15.84
CA THR A 497 -12.62 -1.79 16.67
C THR A 497 -13.78 -1.01 16.07
N ARG A 498 -15.01 -1.30 16.53
CA ARG A 498 -16.18 -0.54 16.14
C ARG A 498 -15.96 0.96 16.33
N GLU A 499 -15.46 1.35 17.51
CA GLU A 499 -15.18 2.74 17.85
C GLU A 499 -14.12 3.38 16.96
N ASN A 500 -13.03 2.63 16.62
CA ASN A 500 -12.00 3.14 15.69
C ASN A 500 -12.58 3.43 14.32
N PHE A 501 -13.45 2.55 13.81
CA PHE A 501 -14.07 2.76 12.50
C PHE A 501 -15.03 3.95 12.52
N GLU A 502 -15.85 4.08 13.56
CA GLU A 502 -16.72 5.26 13.75
C GLU A 502 -15.92 6.57 13.85
N GLU A 503 -14.75 6.56 14.49
CA GLU A 503 -13.85 7.72 14.53
C GLU A 503 -13.32 8.05 13.14
N ILE A 504 -12.92 7.07 12.33
CA ILE A 504 -12.52 7.25 10.93
C ILE A 504 -13.67 7.89 10.13
N LEU A 505 -14.90 7.38 10.28
CA LEU A 505 -16.09 7.92 9.59
C LEU A 505 -16.33 9.41 9.95
N LYS A 506 -16.29 9.74 11.23
CA LYS A 506 -16.45 11.12 11.73
C LYS A 506 -15.32 12.04 11.25
N TYR A 507 -14.09 11.53 11.23
CA TYR A 507 -12.91 12.27 10.75
C TYR A 507 -12.99 12.55 9.24
N ALA A 508 -13.44 11.59 8.45
CA ALA A 508 -13.70 11.74 7.03
C ALA A 508 -14.84 12.73 6.74
N ALA A 509 -15.95 12.64 7.48
CA ALA A 509 -17.12 13.51 7.30
C ALA A 509 -16.81 15.00 7.47
N VAL A 510 -15.98 15.35 8.45
CA VAL A 510 -15.51 16.75 8.66
C VAL A 510 -14.70 17.27 7.47
N ARG A 511 -14.15 16.34 6.67
CA ARG A 511 -13.37 16.64 5.46
C ARG A 511 -14.16 16.47 4.17
N HIS A 512 -15.47 16.27 4.28
CA HIS A 512 -16.37 15.99 3.16
C HIS A 512 -15.89 14.81 2.29
N ILE A 513 -15.33 13.77 2.95
CA ILE A 513 -14.92 12.53 2.31
C ILE A 513 -15.89 11.43 2.72
N ASP A 514 -16.53 10.81 1.73
CA ASP A 514 -17.31 9.60 1.94
C ASP A 514 -16.36 8.41 2.08
N VAL A 515 -16.61 7.55 3.06
CA VAL A 515 -15.93 6.26 3.20
C VAL A 515 -16.78 5.19 2.52
N ILE A 516 -16.17 4.36 1.70
CA ILE A 516 -16.78 3.22 0.98
C ILE A 516 -16.16 1.95 1.54
N PRO A 517 -16.88 1.16 2.36
CA PRO A 517 -16.36 -0.10 2.85
C PRO A 517 -16.47 -1.18 1.77
N GLU A 518 -15.42 -1.97 1.61
CA GLU A 518 -15.39 -3.13 0.73
C GLU A 518 -15.30 -4.43 1.53
N PHE A 519 -16.10 -5.40 1.13
CA PHE A 519 -16.08 -6.79 1.59
C PHE A 519 -16.02 -7.68 0.37
N ASP A 520 -14.83 -8.15 0.05
CA ASP A 520 -14.58 -8.88 -1.17
C ASP A 520 -15.02 -10.34 -1.06
N PHE A 521 -15.98 -10.70 -1.91
CA PHE A 521 -16.59 -12.03 -2.00
C PHE A 521 -17.04 -12.31 -3.45
N PRO A 522 -17.07 -13.60 -3.89
CA PRO A 522 -16.82 -14.83 -3.12
C PRO A 522 -15.36 -15.24 -3.04
N ALA A 523 -14.46 -14.68 -3.89
CA ALA A 523 -13.01 -14.85 -3.80
C ALA A 523 -12.40 -13.86 -2.79
N HIS A 524 -11.09 -13.87 -2.63
CA HIS A 524 -10.38 -13.03 -1.65
C HIS A 524 -10.96 -13.11 -0.23
N ALA A 525 -11.59 -14.26 0.10
CA ALA A 525 -12.40 -14.42 1.30
C ALA A 525 -11.77 -15.35 2.34
N ARG A 526 -10.50 -15.79 2.16
CA ARG A 526 -9.88 -16.81 3.00
C ARG A 526 -9.92 -16.48 4.48
N ALA A 527 -9.58 -15.24 4.87
CA ALA A 527 -9.60 -14.87 6.28
C ALA A 527 -10.99 -15.05 6.91
N ALA A 528 -12.06 -14.69 6.19
CA ALA A 528 -13.45 -14.91 6.64
C ALA A 528 -13.81 -16.39 6.65
N VAL A 529 -13.46 -17.13 5.60
CA VAL A 529 -13.73 -18.57 5.46
C VAL A 529 -13.09 -19.32 6.63
N GLN A 530 -11.81 -19.11 6.88
CA GLN A 530 -11.10 -19.79 7.96
C GLN A 530 -11.63 -19.37 9.35
N ALA A 531 -11.94 -18.09 9.54
CA ALA A 531 -12.53 -17.61 10.79
C ALA A 531 -13.89 -18.27 11.08
N MET A 532 -14.74 -18.48 10.06
CA MET A 532 -16.02 -19.15 10.23
C MET A 532 -15.88 -20.66 10.44
N GLU A 533 -14.85 -21.30 9.90
CA GLU A 533 -14.52 -22.69 10.24
C GLU A 533 -14.06 -22.79 11.71
N ARG A 534 -13.28 -21.83 12.23
CA ARG A 534 -12.93 -21.76 13.67
C ARG A 534 -14.18 -21.58 14.55
N ARG A 535 -15.14 -20.75 14.10
CA ARG A 535 -16.44 -20.63 14.76
C ARG A 535 -17.21 -21.95 14.76
N PHE A 536 -17.24 -22.65 13.63
CA PHE A 536 -17.86 -23.96 13.52
C PHE A 536 -17.23 -24.94 14.53
N ASP A 537 -15.92 -25.06 14.56
CA ASP A 537 -15.20 -25.96 15.47
C ASP A 537 -15.46 -25.63 16.94
N ARG A 538 -15.58 -24.35 17.28
CA ARG A 538 -15.86 -23.88 18.64
C ARG A 538 -17.23 -24.29 19.15
N TYR A 539 -18.23 -24.34 18.28
CA TYR A 539 -19.64 -24.56 18.71
C TYR A 539 -20.23 -25.89 18.27
N LYS A 540 -19.64 -26.67 17.38
CA LYS A 540 -20.20 -27.89 16.78
C LYS A 540 -20.69 -28.91 17.78
N ASP A 541 -20.03 -29.03 18.93
CA ASP A 541 -20.37 -29.99 19.97
C ASP A 541 -21.32 -29.42 21.04
N THR A 542 -21.45 -28.11 21.15
CA THR A 542 -22.26 -27.45 22.19
C THR A 542 -23.53 -26.79 21.65
N ASP A 543 -23.46 -26.22 20.47
CA ASP A 543 -24.55 -25.53 19.77
C ASP A 543 -24.39 -25.68 18.25
N PRO A 544 -24.79 -26.81 17.66
CA PRO A 544 -24.63 -27.05 16.21
C PRO A 544 -25.32 -26.03 15.30
N THR A 545 -26.42 -25.42 15.79
CA THR A 545 -27.16 -24.39 15.04
C THR A 545 -26.28 -23.13 14.94
N LYS A 546 -25.72 -22.65 16.04
CA LYS A 546 -24.82 -21.52 16.10
C LYS A 546 -23.52 -21.79 15.33
N ALA A 547 -23.03 -23.03 15.37
CA ALA A 547 -21.85 -23.45 14.61
C ALA A 547 -22.03 -23.23 13.10
N SER A 548 -23.20 -23.63 12.56
CA SER A 548 -23.46 -23.62 11.12
C SER A 548 -24.04 -22.30 10.59
N GLU A 549 -24.47 -21.39 11.48
CA GLU A 549 -25.25 -20.19 11.15
C GLU A 549 -24.57 -19.29 10.12
N TYR A 550 -23.24 -19.14 10.20
CA TYR A 550 -22.43 -18.26 9.36
C TYR A 550 -21.31 -18.99 8.63
N ARG A 551 -21.42 -20.31 8.48
CA ARG A 551 -20.42 -21.09 7.77
C ARG A 551 -20.36 -20.70 6.30
N LEU A 552 -19.16 -20.60 5.73
CA LEU A 552 -18.91 -20.14 4.37
C LEU A 552 -18.51 -21.27 3.42
N LEU A 553 -18.25 -22.47 3.94
CA LEU A 553 -17.89 -23.66 3.16
C LEU A 553 -19.00 -24.70 3.19
N ASP A 554 -19.23 -25.36 2.04
CA ASP A 554 -19.92 -26.65 2.01
C ASP A 554 -18.93 -27.71 2.51
N PRO A 555 -19.22 -28.42 3.62
CA PRO A 555 -18.26 -29.35 4.23
C PRO A 555 -17.87 -30.54 3.34
N ASN A 556 -18.61 -30.81 2.29
CA ASN A 556 -18.40 -31.91 1.36
C ASN A 556 -17.92 -31.42 -0.01
N ASP A 557 -17.53 -30.15 -0.13
CA ASP A 557 -16.98 -29.58 -1.36
C ASP A 557 -15.61 -30.20 -1.68
N THR A 558 -15.49 -30.75 -2.85
CA THR A 558 -14.24 -31.33 -3.38
C THR A 558 -13.74 -30.56 -4.59
N SER A 559 -14.21 -29.32 -4.79
CA SER A 559 -13.74 -28.44 -5.85
C SER A 559 -12.25 -28.13 -5.68
N GLU A 560 -11.52 -28.12 -6.76
CA GLU A 560 -10.12 -27.72 -6.80
C GLU A 560 -9.99 -26.39 -7.53
N HIS A 561 -9.39 -25.42 -6.90
CA HIS A 561 -9.06 -24.13 -7.50
C HIS A 561 -7.72 -23.60 -6.96
N VAL A 562 -7.16 -22.64 -7.66
CA VAL A 562 -5.95 -21.91 -7.23
C VAL A 562 -6.15 -20.44 -7.58
N SER A 563 -6.06 -19.56 -6.58
CA SER A 563 -6.13 -18.12 -6.79
C SER A 563 -4.83 -17.57 -7.40
N VAL A 564 -4.85 -16.31 -7.81
CA VAL A 564 -3.67 -15.59 -8.31
C VAL A 564 -2.53 -15.50 -7.29
N GLN A 565 -2.85 -15.64 -6.01
CA GLN A 565 -1.90 -15.66 -4.89
C GLN A 565 -1.64 -17.09 -4.34
N TYR A 566 -1.97 -18.11 -5.15
CA TYR A 566 -1.78 -19.54 -4.86
C TYR A 566 -2.63 -20.12 -3.72
N TYR A 567 -3.65 -19.42 -3.24
CA TYR A 567 -4.59 -19.98 -2.28
C TYR A 567 -5.52 -20.99 -2.95
N THR A 568 -5.84 -22.06 -2.22
CA THR A 568 -6.71 -23.15 -2.65
C THR A 568 -7.97 -23.27 -1.79
N ASP A 569 -8.14 -22.37 -0.83
CA ASP A 569 -9.17 -22.42 0.21
C ASP A 569 -9.78 -21.02 0.50
N ASN A 570 -9.82 -20.16 -0.52
CA ASN A 570 -10.20 -18.75 -0.40
C ASN A 570 -11.59 -18.41 -0.97
N LEU A 571 -12.37 -19.41 -1.38
CA LEU A 571 -13.70 -19.18 -1.95
C LEU A 571 -14.83 -19.44 -0.94
N ALA A 572 -15.71 -18.46 -0.79
CA ALA A 572 -17.01 -18.70 -0.13
C ALA A 572 -17.97 -19.43 -1.06
N ASN A 573 -18.76 -20.35 -0.50
CA ASN A 573 -19.71 -21.15 -1.28
C ASN A 573 -21.04 -20.39 -1.50
N PRO A 574 -21.45 -20.12 -2.75
CA PRO A 574 -22.64 -19.34 -3.08
C PRO A 574 -23.95 -20.12 -2.91
N CYS A 575 -23.88 -21.44 -2.71
CA CYS A 575 -25.05 -22.33 -2.76
C CYS A 575 -25.63 -22.68 -1.37
N ILE A 576 -24.98 -22.15 -0.30
CA ILE A 576 -25.42 -22.39 1.07
C ILE A 576 -26.04 -21.12 1.67
N PRO A 577 -27.19 -21.24 2.37
CA PRO A 577 -27.88 -20.08 2.94
C PRO A 577 -27.05 -19.30 3.98
N SER A 578 -26.15 -19.98 4.68
CA SER A 578 -25.29 -19.38 5.73
C SER A 578 -24.34 -18.32 5.16
N THR A 579 -23.92 -18.41 3.90
CA THR A 579 -23.14 -17.37 3.24
C THR A 579 -23.89 -16.04 3.22
N TYR A 580 -25.16 -16.05 2.85
CA TYR A 580 -25.99 -14.84 2.82
C TYR A 580 -26.39 -14.34 4.20
N ALA A 581 -26.55 -15.25 5.17
CA ALA A 581 -26.74 -14.88 6.57
C ALA A 581 -25.50 -14.14 7.11
N PHE A 582 -24.30 -14.62 6.79
CA PHE A 582 -23.04 -13.97 7.14
C PHE A 582 -22.92 -12.58 6.51
N LEU A 583 -23.09 -12.48 5.19
CA LEU A 583 -22.98 -11.21 4.45
C LEU A 583 -24.00 -10.19 4.97
N GLY A 584 -25.25 -10.63 5.24
CA GLY A 584 -26.30 -9.80 5.82
C GLY A 584 -25.95 -9.29 7.22
N LYS A 585 -25.40 -10.15 8.09
CA LYS A 585 -24.92 -9.78 9.43
C LYS A 585 -23.82 -8.70 9.32
N VAL A 586 -22.81 -8.92 8.50
CA VAL A 586 -21.68 -7.99 8.33
C VAL A 586 -22.16 -6.60 7.93
N VAL A 587 -22.89 -6.48 6.80
CA VAL A 587 -23.25 -5.14 6.31
C VAL A 587 -24.30 -4.44 7.20
N THR A 588 -25.13 -5.18 7.94
CA THR A 588 -26.07 -4.62 8.91
C THR A 588 -25.33 -3.98 10.08
N GLU A 589 -24.30 -4.65 10.61
CA GLU A 589 -23.47 -4.09 11.69
C GLU A 589 -22.65 -2.88 11.20
N VAL A 590 -22.12 -2.95 9.99
CA VAL A 590 -21.42 -1.81 9.39
C VAL A 590 -22.34 -0.63 9.20
N ARG A 591 -23.57 -0.85 8.71
CA ARG A 591 -24.58 0.22 8.62
C ARG A 591 -24.86 0.85 9.98
N ALA A 592 -24.97 0.04 11.04
CA ALA A 592 -25.16 0.57 12.40
C ALA A 592 -24.00 1.47 12.84
N MET A 593 -22.74 1.16 12.46
CA MET A 593 -21.58 2.03 12.73
C MET A 593 -21.70 3.39 12.03
N TYR A 594 -22.18 3.42 10.77
CA TYR A 594 -22.46 4.67 10.07
C TYR A 594 -23.57 5.49 10.75
N ASP A 595 -24.65 4.83 11.17
CA ASP A 595 -25.75 5.48 11.87
C ASP A 595 -25.31 6.05 13.23
N GLU A 596 -24.48 5.34 13.99
CA GLU A 596 -23.90 5.80 15.26
C GLU A 596 -22.88 6.92 15.07
N ALA A 597 -22.12 6.88 13.97
CA ALA A 597 -21.24 7.98 13.57
C ALA A 597 -22.04 9.23 13.12
N GLY A 598 -23.31 9.08 12.76
CA GLY A 598 -24.17 10.13 12.24
C GLY A 598 -23.81 10.56 10.81
N VAL A 599 -23.27 9.63 10.02
CA VAL A 599 -22.85 9.87 8.62
C VAL A 599 -23.57 8.91 7.67
N PRO A 600 -23.84 9.31 6.42
CA PRO A 600 -24.46 8.42 5.44
C PRO A 600 -23.49 7.33 4.99
N MET A 601 -24.00 6.14 4.69
CA MET A 601 -23.31 5.09 3.96
C MET A 601 -23.72 5.14 2.48
N PRO A 602 -22.94 5.76 1.59
CA PRO A 602 -23.40 6.05 0.23
C PRO A 602 -23.32 4.85 -0.70
N ILE A 603 -22.34 3.99 -0.49
CA ILE A 603 -22.04 2.82 -1.32
C ILE A 603 -21.45 1.75 -0.39
N VAL A 604 -21.77 0.47 -0.66
CA VAL A 604 -21.02 -0.69 -0.17
C VAL A 604 -20.42 -1.41 -1.37
N ASN A 605 -19.11 -1.66 -1.32
CA ASN A 605 -18.43 -2.43 -2.36
C ASN A 605 -18.45 -3.93 -2.01
N LEU A 606 -18.84 -4.74 -2.99
CA LEU A 606 -19.07 -6.17 -2.88
C LEU A 606 -17.84 -7.00 -3.31
N GLY A 607 -16.77 -6.35 -3.79
CA GLY A 607 -15.60 -6.99 -4.37
C GLY A 607 -15.87 -7.64 -5.72
N GLY A 608 -15.36 -8.87 -5.89
CA GLY A 608 -15.71 -9.73 -7.00
C GLY A 608 -14.68 -9.91 -8.09
N ASP A 609 -13.46 -9.45 -7.85
CA ASP A 609 -12.36 -9.66 -8.77
C ASP A 609 -11.69 -11.04 -8.60
N GLU A 610 -10.95 -11.42 -9.62
CA GLU A 610 -10.00 -12.53 -9.64
C GLU A 610 -10.51 -13.89 -9.12
N ALA A 611 -11.83 -14.10 -9.15
CA ALA A 611 -12.37 -15.41 -8.78
C ALA A 611 -11.78 -16.51 -9.69
N PRO A 612 -11.19 -17.58 -9.11
CA PRO A 612 -10.55 -18.62 -9.89
C PRO A 612 -11.48 -19.20 -10.98
N GLY A 613 -10.96 -19.41 -12.17
CA GLY A 613 -11.58 -19.82 -13.43
C GLY A 613 -12.87 -20.65 -13.43
N PRO A 614 -13.32 -21.14 -14.59
CA PRO A 614 -14.61 -21.84 -14.67
C PRO A 614 -14.62 -23.12 -13.84
N ASN A 615 -15.80 -23.54 -13.40
CA ASN A 615 -16.05 -24.76 -12.58
C ASN A 615 -15.52 -24.66 -11.14
N ARG A 616 -15.48 -23.47 -10.58
CA ARG A 616 -14.96 -23.18 -9.25
C ARG A 616 -15.73 -23.85 -8.09
N TRP A 617 -16.97 -24.31 -8.31
CA TRP A 617 -17.81 -25.01 -7.32
C TRP A 617 -18.32 -26.38 -7.79
N GLN A 618 -17.69 -26.96 -8.81
CA GLN A 618 -18.14 -28.22 -9.45
C GLN A 618 -18.09 -29.45 -8.52
N GLY A 619 -17.34 -29.39 -7.44
CA GLY A 619 -17.22 -30.44 -6.42
C GLY A 619 -18.14 -30.24 -5.23
N SER A 620 -18.88 -29.11 -5.14
CA SER A 620 -19.81 -28.83 -4.04
C SER A 620 -21.14 -29.52 -4.21
N PRO A 621 -21.56 -30.44 -3.32
CA PRO A 621 -22.88 -31.03 -3.32
C PRO A 621 -24.01 -30.01 -3.27
N ALA A 622 -23.85 -28.92 -2.53
CA ALA A 622 -24.83 -27.83 -2.46
C ALA A 622 -25.02 -27.14 -3.81
N CYS A 623 -23.96 -26.86 -4.53
CA CYS A 623 -24.02 -26.23 -5.85
C CYS A 623 -24.52 -27.22 -6.92
N LEU A 624 -24.08 -28.47 -6.87
CA LEU A 624 -24.56 -29.52 -7.78
C LEU A 624 -26.08 -29.74 -7.64
N ALA A 625 -26.64 -29.62 -6.43
CA ALA A 625 -28.06 -29.74 -6.20
C ALA A 625 -28.90 -28.61 -6.86
N MET A 626 -28.29 -27.49 -7.21
CA MET A 626 -28.95 -26.39 -7.91
C MET A 626 -29.07 -26.62 -9.43
N ASP A 627 -28.39 -27.63 -9.97
CA ASP A 627 -28.38 -27.98 -11.42
C ASP A 627 -28.10 -26.73 -12.31
N SER A 628 -27.15 -25.92 -11.88
CA SER A 628 -26.85 -24.63 -12.49
C SER A 628 -25.41 -24.61 -13.05
N SER A 629 -25.19 -23.86 -14.15
CA SER A 629 -23.85 -23.60 -14.64
C SER A 629 -23.09 -22.66 -13.70
N ASP A 630 -21.78 -22.65 -13.79
CA ASP A 630 -20.91 -21.74 -13.02
C ASP A 630 -21.32 -20.27 -13.19
N GLN A 631 -21.68 -19.87 -14.43
CA GLN A 631 -22.24 -18.56 -14.75
C GLN A 631 -23.54 -18.27 -14.00
N GLN A 632 -24.48 -19.22 -13.96
CA GLN A 632 -25.75 -19.04 -13.26
C GLN A 632 -25.57 -18.96 -11.74
N LEU A 633 -24.59 -19.68 -11.18
CA LEU A 633 -24.22 -19.56 -9.77
C LEU A 633 -23.62 -18.20 -9.45
N TRP A 634 -22.81 -17.66 -10.35
CA TRP A 634 -22.26 -16.29 -10.25
C TRP A 634 -23.36 -15.24 -10.26
N ASP A 635 -24.26 -15.30 -11.22
CA ASP A 635 -25.43 -14.42 -11.32
C ASP A 635 -26.32 -14.52 -10.08
N PHE A 636 -26.54 -15.73 -9.57
CA PHE A 636 -27.31 -15.98 -8.37
C PHE A 636 -26.65 -15.32 -7.14
N PHE A 637 -25.35 -15.52 -6.97
CA PHE A 637 -24.59 -14.95 -5.88
C PHE A 637 -24.68 -13.42 -5.86
N TYR A 638 -24.34 -12.77 -6.98
CA TYR A 638 -24.34 -11.31 -7.02
C TYR A 638 -25.72 -10.69 -6.98
N THR A 639 -26.74 -11.38 -7.50
CA THR A 639 -28.13 -10.93 -7.32
C THR A 639 -28.50 -10.85 -5.84
N LEU A 640 -28.17 -11.88 -5.06
CA LEU A 640 -28.47 -11.90 -3.62
C LEU A 640 -27.55 -10.93 -2.85
N TRP A 641 -26.25 -10.92 -3.13
CA TRP A 641 -25.29 -10.05 -2.46
C TRP A 641 -25.60 -8.57 -2.71
N SER A 642 -25.90 -8.19 -3.94
CA SER A 642 -26.34 -6.83 -4.27
C SER A 642 -27.65 -6.44 -3.58
N ASN A 643 -28.64 -7.33 -3.50
CA ASN A 643 -29.90 -7.06 -2.79
C ASN A 643 -29.65 -6.85 -1.28
N ILE A 644 -28.76 -7.63 -0.66
CA ILE A 644 -28.33 -7.43 0.72
C ILE A 644 -27.65 -6.06 0.88
N GLY A 645 -26.72 -5.71 0.01
CA GLY A 645 -26.06 -4.41 -0.01
C GLY A 645 -27.03 -3.24 -0.17
N LEU A 646 -28.00 -3.35 -1.08
CA LEU A 646 -29.04 -2.33 -1.30
C LEU A 646 -30.02 -2.19 -0.12
N SER A 647 -30.10 -3.16 0.77
CA SER A 647 -30.89 -3.03 2.00
C SER A 647 -30.26 -2.05 3.02
N VAL A 648 -28.97 -1.77 2.91
CA VAL A 648 -28.21 -0.92 3.85
C VAL A 648 -27.63 0.35 3.21
N ALA A 649 -27.43 0.36 1.89
CA ALA A 649 -26.89 1.50 1.16
C ALA A 649 -27.72 1.78 -0.11
N PRO A 650 -27.80 3.03 -0.61
CA PRO A 650 -28.55 3.35 -1.83
C PRO A 650 -27.91 2.79 -3.10
N ARG A 651 -26.64 2.43 -3.05
CA ARG A 651 -25.89 1.84 -4.17
C ARG A 651 -24.98 0.73 -3.66
N THR A 652 -24.78 -0.25 -4.55
CA THR A 652 -23.71 -1.22 -4.43
C THR A 652 -22.62 -0.95 -5.46
N ALA A 653 -21.43 -1.47 -5.23
CA ALA A 653 -20.33 -1.42 -6.20
C ALA A 653 -19.67 -2.80 -6.27
N GLY A 654 -18.81 -2.98 -7.25
CA GLY A 654 -17.95 -4.15 -7.38
C GLY A 654 -16.95 -3.95 -8.52
N TRP A 655 -15.97 -4.84 -8.58
CA TRP A 655 -15.01 -4.84 -9.66
C TRP A 655 -15.68 -5.19 -10.99
N GLU A 656 -15.10 -4.78 -12.10
CA GLU A 656 -15.65 -5.02 -13.44
C GLU A 656 -15.92 -6.50 -13.72
N ASP A 657 -15.18 -7.40 -13.06
CA ASP A 657 -15.30 -8.85 -13.16
C ASP A 657 -16.71 -9.34 -12.84
N VAL A 658 -17.41 -8.68 -11.91
CA VAL A 658 -18.82 -8.97 -11.57
C VAL A 658 -19.72 -8.93 -12.81
N LEU A 659 -19.46 -8.00 -13.71
CA LEU A 659 -20.27 -7.76 -14.92
C LEU A 659 -19.75 -8.53 -16.15
N LEU A 660 -18.51 -8.97 -16.14
CA LEU A 660 -17.89 -9.73 -17.24
C LEU A 660 -18.27 -11.21 -17.20
N ASP A 661 -18.36 -11.77 -16.03
CA ASP A 661 -18.81 -13.16 -15.82
C ASP A 661 -20.34 -13.28 -15.83
N GLY A 662 -21.09 -12.16 -15.93
CA GLY A 662 -22.53 -12.10 -16.04
C GLY A 662 -23.11 -10.90 -15.31
N THR A 663 -24.32 -10.49 -15.72
CA THR A 663 -25.01 -9.38 -15.07
C THR A 663 -26.13 -9.84 -14.15
N GLY A 664 -26.57 -11.08 -14.26
CA GLY A 664 -27.70 -11.63 -13.51
C GLY A 664 -28.93 -10.72 -13.57
N ASN A 665 -29.58 -10.53 -12.40
CA ASN A 665 -30.66 -9.58 -12.20
C ASN A 665 -30.21 -8.32 -11.45
N LEU A 666 -28.94 -7.90 -11.61
CA LEU A 666 -28.40 -6.68 -10.99
C LEU A 666 -29.17 -5.44 -11.45
N GLN A 667 -29.44 -4.55 -10.51
CA GLN A 667 -30.03 -3.24 -10.79
C GLN A 667 -28.89 -2.30 -11.25
N LEU A 668 -28.50 -2.38 -12.52
CA LEU A 668 -27.32 -1.71 -13.06
C LEU A 668 -27.28 -0.20 -12.81
N GLN A 669 -28.44 0.48 -12.70
CA GLN A 669 -28.52 1.91 -12.37
C GLN A 669 -28.11 2.20 -10.91
N ASN A 670 -28.15 1.21 -10.02
CA ASN A 670 -27.74 1.30 -8.62
C ASN A 670 -26.41 0.61 -8.35
N PHE A 671 -25.78 0.03 -9.38
CA PHE A 671 -24.49 -0.62 -9.31
C PHE A 671 -23.40 0.30 -9.89
N VAL A 672 -22.27 0.41 -9.22
CA VAL A 672 -21.09 1.15 -9.69
C VAL A 672 -20.00 0.15 -10.03
N ALA A 673 -19.56 0.13 -11.28
CA ALA A 673 -18.45 -0.72 -11.71
C ALA A 673 -17.11 0.00 -11.49
N PHE A 674 -16.19 -0.67 -10.81
CA PHE A 674 -14.81 -0.24 -10.66
C PHE A 674 -13.97 -0.95 -11.73
N SER A 675 -13.51 -0.19 -12.73
CA SER A 675 -12.78 -0.77 -13.87
C SER A 675 -11.29 -0.62 -13.71
N TRP A 676 -10.60 -1.75 -13.58
CA TRP A 676 -9.19 -1.80 -13.20
C TRP A 676 -8.27 -2.39 -14.28
N GLN A 677 -8.70 -3.47 -14.97
CA GLN A 677 -7.84 -4.21 -15.87
C GLN A 677 -7.82 -3.61 -17.28
N ASN A 678 -6.87 -2.73 -17.53
CA ASN A 678 -6.64 -2.16 -18.86
C ASN A 678 -5.24 -2.49 -19.42
N VAL A 679 -4.64 -3.60 -19.01
CA VAL A 679 -3.28 -3.95 -19.47
C VAL A 679 -3.28 -4.15 -20.98
N TRP A 680 -2.51 -3.33 -21.68
CA TRP A 680 -2.51 -3.27 -23.15
C TRP A 680 -2.07 -4.61 -23.75
N GLY A 681 -2.92 -5.19 -24.59
CA GLY A 681 -2.75 -6.51 -25.22
C GLY A 681 -3.36 -7.68 -24.43
N TRP A 682 -4.07 -7.44 -23.31
CA TRP A 682 -4.70 -8.52 -22.54
C TRP A 682 -6.19 -8.75 -22.88
N GLY A 683 -6.81 -7.87 -23.67
CA GLY A 683 -8.16 -8.06 -24.20
C GLY A 683 -9.30 -7.48 -23.34
N ARG A 684 -8.99 -6.70 -22.28
CA ARG A 684 -9.98 -6.00 -21.45
C ARG A 684 -9.95 -4.46 -21.57
N GLU A 685 -9.22 -3.94 -22.52
CA GLU A 685 -8.95 -2.51 -22.69
C GLU A 685 -10.19 -1.66 -22.93
N GLN A 686 -11.28 -2.29 -23.42
CA GLN A 686 -12.52 -1.62 -23.77
C GLN A 686 -13.60 -1.66 -22.69
N VAL A 687 -13.40 -2.43 -21.63
CA VAL A 687 -14.44 -2.77 -20.65
C VAL A 687 -15.05 -1.52 -20.01
N ALA A 688 -14.23 -0.58 -19.56
CA ALA A 688 -14.71 0.66 -18.96
C ALA A 688 -15.68 1.43 -19.87
N TYR A 689 -15.31 1.59 -21.14
CA TYR A 689 -16.13 2.34 -22.10
C TYR A 689 -17.34 1.56 -22.55
N HIS A 690 -17.22 0.26 -22.70
CA HIS A 690 -18.35 -0.61 -23.01
C HIS A 690 -19.44 -0.50 -21.94
N LEU A 691 -19.08 -0.68 -20.66
CA LEU A 691 -20.00 -0.56 -19.54
C LEU A 691 -20.63 0.85 -19.47
N ALA A 692 -19.81 1.88 -19.56
CA ALA A 692 -20.29 3.25 -19.53
C ALA A 692 -21.26 3.58 -20.67
N ASN A 693 -20.99 3.09 -21.89
CA ASN A 693 -21.87 3.26 -23.04
C ASN A 693 -23.21 2.52 -22.90
N GLN A 694 -23.23 1.43 -22.14
CA GLN A 694 -24.45 0.68 -21.79
C GLN A 694 -25.25 1.31 -20.64
N GLY A 695 -24.78 2.42 -20.07
CA GLY A 695 -25.48 3.12 -18.99
C GLY A 695 -25.10 2.70 -17.59
N VAL A 696 -24.07 1.88 -17.42
CA VAL A 696 -23.52 1.51 -16.11
C VAL A 696 -22.65 2.67 -15.58
N PRO A 697 -22.85 3.13 -14.34
CA PRO A 697 -21.91 4.04 -13.68
C PRO A 697 -20.54 3.40 -13.50
N VAL A 698 -19.48 4.06 -13.96
CA VAL A 698 -18.11 3.53 -13.94
C VAL A 698 -17.18 4.48 -13.19
N VAL A 699 -16.35 3.92 -12.32
CA VAL A 699 -15.15 4.56 -11.75
C VAL A 699 -13.92 3.95 -12.42
N LEU A 700 -12.99 4.81 -12.88
CA LEU A 700 -11.78 4.38 -13.56
C LEU A 700 -10.64 4.19 -12.57
N GLU A 701 -10.14 2.96 -12.46
CA GLU A 701 -9.00 2.55 -11.63
C GLU A 701 -7.89 1.88 -12.44
N HIS A 702 -7.72 2.27 -13.67
CA HIS A 702 -6.87 1.58 -14.64
C HIS A 702 -5.44 1.30 -14.14
N ALA A 703 -5.10 0.03 -14.04
CA ALA A 703 -3.85 -0.45 -13.42
C ALA A 703 -2.59 0.10 -14.13
N THR A 704 -2.62 0.29 -15.45
CA THR A 704 -1.46 0.79 -16.19
C THR A 704 -1.09 2.24 -15.85
N ASN A 705 -1.97 3.00 -15.17
CA ASN A 705 -1.78 4.41 -14.91
C ASN A 705 -2.06 4.84 -13.47
N LEU A 706 -3.02 4.19 -12.77
CA LEU A 706 -3.59 4.71 -11.52
C LEU A 706 -3.22 3.90 -10.29
N TYR A 707 -2.60 2.71 -10.41
CA TYR A 707 -2.18 1.89 -9.28
C TYR A 707 -0.94 2.48 -8.60
N MET A 708 -1.13 2.92 -7.35
CA MET A 708 -0.09 3.60 -6.57
C MET A 708 0.98 2.64 -6.04
N ASP A 709 0.65 1.37 -5.82
CA ASP A 709 1.54 0.33 -5.31
C ASP A 709 2.53 -0.20 -6.35
N LEU A 710 2.26 -0.04 -7.66
CA LEU A 710 3.19 -0.45 -8.70
C LEU A 710 4.50 0.35 -8.65
N ALA A 711 5.62 -0.30 -8.95
CA ALA A 711 6.94 0.32 -8.89
C ALA A 711 7.06 1.51 -9.87
N TYR A 712 7.79 2.54 -9.47
CA TYR A 712 7.98 3.75 -10.30
C TYR A 712 8.74 3.49 -11.59
N ASN A 713 9.67 2.57 -11.57
CA ASN A 713 10.50 2.20 -12.73
C ASN A 713 11.24 0.88 -12.47
N LYS A 714 12.01 0.42 -13.46
CA LYS A 714 12.79 -0.81 -13.43
C LYS A 714 14.14 -0.64 -12.69
N ASP A 715 14.14 0.02 -11.54
CA ASP A 715 15.30 0.04 -10.64
C ASP A 715 15.12 -1.09 -9.63
N PRO A 716 16.07 -2.03 -9.44
CA PRO A 716 15.93 -3.15 -8.51
C PRO A 716 15.53 -2.78 -7.07
N ASP A 717 15.84 -1.57 -6.65
CA ASP A 717 15.51 -1.04 -5.32
C ASP A 717 14.17 -0.30 -5.24
N GLU A 718 13.39 -0.17 -6.33
CA GLU A 718 12.05 0.41 -6.25
C GLU A 718 11.07 -0.59 -5.62
N PRO A 719 10.32 -0.20 -4.57
CA PRO A 719 9.30 -1.06 -3.99
C PRO A 719 8.05 -1.07 -4.87
N GLY A 720 7.43 -2.24 -4.99
CA GLY A 720 6.20 -2.44 -5.73
C GLY A 720 6.29 -3.57 -6.74
N TYR A 721 5.14 -4.03 -7.20
CA TYR A 721 5.05 -4.92 -8.35
C TYR A 721 5.03 -4.13 -9.66
N TYR A 722 4.99 -4.84 -10.79
CA TYR A 722 5.01 -4.25 -12.14
C TYR A 722 4.22 -5.11 -13.14
N TRP A 723 3.27 -5.88 -12.62
CA TRP A 723 2.49 -6.82 -13.43
C TRP A 723 1.67 -6.14 -14.53
N ALA A 724 1.21 -4.91 -14.31
CA ALA A 724 0.47 -4.13 -15.33
C ALA A 724 1.39 -3.19 -16.11
N ASN A 725 2.30 -2.52 -15.42
CA ASN A 725 3.29 -1.58 -15.96
C ASN A 725 4.15 -1.03 -14.79
N PHE A 726 5.14 -0.19 -15.11
CA PHE A 726 5.72 0.75 -14.14
C PHE A 726 4.85 2.02 -14.12
N VAL A 727 4.45 2.46 -12.93
CA VAL A 727 3.58 3.64 -12.76
C VAL A 727 4.32 4.72 -11.97
N ASP A 728 4.49 5.89 -12.58
CA ASP A 728 5.10 7.06 -11.98
C ASP A 728 4.15 8.28 -12.02
N GLU A 729 4.60 9.41 -11.52
CA GLU A 729 3.80 10.64 -11.52
C GLU A 729 3.50 11.18 -12.93
N LYS A 730 4.26 10.75 -13.96
CA LYS A 730 3.94 11.07 -15.35
C LYS A 730 2.78 10.23 -15.87
N SER A 731 2.78 8.94 -15.54
CA SER A 731 1.69 8.03 -15.90
C SER A 731 0.35 8.54 -15.39
N THR A 732 0.29 9.00 -14.13
CA THR A 732 -0.93 9.52 -13.53
C THR A 732 -1.33 10.89 -14.08
N PHE A 733 -0.36 11.80 -14.26
CA PHE A 733 -0.62 13.15 -14.76
C PHE A 733 -1.07 13.16 -16.22
N THR A 734 -0.52 12.28 -17.06
CA THR A 734 -0.86 12.23 -18.49
C THR A 734 -2.12 11.42 -18.78
N TYR A 735 -2.72 10.81 -17.78
CA TYR A 735 -3.94 10.01 -17.93
C TYR A 735 -5.11 10.81 -18.55
N GLN A 736 -5.78 10.23 -19.54
CA GLN A 736 -6.87 10.85 -20.32
C GLN A 736 -8.18 10.10 -20.07
N PRO A 737 -8.98 10.45 -19.07
CA PRO A 737 -10.16 9.66 -18.68
C PRO A 737 -11.23 9.52 -19.75
N PHE A 738 -11.35 10.49 -20.67
CA PHE A 738 -12.28 10.45 -21.80
C PHE A 738 -11.65 9.99 -23.12
N ASN A 739 -10.35 9.63 -23.08
CA ASN A 739 -9.62 9.06 -24.20
C ASN A 739 -8.48 8.16 -23.68
N VAL A 740 -8.85 7.08 -22.98
CA VAL A 740 -7.85 6.20 -22.32
C VAL A 740 -6.87 5.59 -23.32
N TYR A 741 -7.27 5.38 -24.55
CA TYR A 741 -6.42 4.81 -25.60
C TYR A 741 -5.26 5.73 -26.01
N ALA A 742 -5.32 7.02 -25.73
CA ALA A 742 -4.20 7.94 -25.92
C ALA A 742 -3.00 7.61 -25.04
N ASN A 743 -3.21 6.85 -23.95
CA ASN A 743 -2.15 6.39 -23.06
C ASN A 743 -1.50 5.08 -23.52
N ALA A 744 -2.11 4.36 -24.47
CA ALA A 744 -1.67 3.05 -24.95
C ALA A 744 -0.53 3.16 -26.00
N THR A 745 0.63 3.64 -25.60
CA THR A 745 1.79 3.84 -26.49
C THR A 745 2.79 2.67 -26.45
N HIS A 746 2.84 1.97 -25.34
CA HIS A 746 3.72 0.81 -25.10
C HIS A 746 2.98 -0.22 -24.25
N ASP A 747 3.32 -1.50 -24.47
CA ASP A 747 2.91 -2.57 -23.56
C ASP A 747 3.70 -2.50 -22.25
N ARG A 748 3.37 -3.36 -21.28
CA ARG A 748 4.05 -3.42 -19.98
C ARG A 748 5.55 -3.78 -20.06
N TRP A 749 6.02 -4.28 -21.19
CA TRP A 749 7.41 -4.66 -21.45
C TRP A 749 8.20 -3.61 -22.22
N GLY A 750 7.57 -2.45 -22.50
CA GLY A 750 8.18 -1.34 -23.21
C GLY A 750 8.15 -1.46 -24.73
N ASN A 751 7.51 -2.52 -25.28
CA ASN A 751 7.36 -2.62 -26.72
C ASN A 751 6.30 -1.63 -27.23
N PRO A 752 6.52 -0.99 -28.40
CA PRO A 752 5.51 -0.12 -29.00
C PRO A 752 4.16 -0.82 -29.15
N PHE A 753 3.12 -0.17 -28.70
CA PHE A 753 1.74 -0.66 -28.78
C PHE A 753 0.86 0.32 -29.55
N THR A 754 -0.03 -0.20 -30.39
CA THR A 754 -0.97 0.60 -31.15
C THR A 754 -2.38 0.10 -30.84
N PRO A 755 -3.28 0.94 -30.31
CA PRO A 755 -4.68 0.58 -30.10
C PRO A 755 -5.34 0.14 -31.40
N ASP A 756 -6.23 -0.86 -31.32
CA ASP A 756 -7.08 -1.23 -32.46
C ASP A 756 -8.04 -0.07 -32.76
N PRO A 757 -8.05 0.46 -33.99
CA PRO A 757 -8.95 1.55 -34.38
C PRO A 757 -10.44 1.17 -34.29
N ASN A 758 -10.77 -0.11 -34.20
CA ASN A 758 -12.14 -0.60 -34.03
C ASN A 758 -12.57 -0.71 -32.55
N TRP A 759 -11.69 -0.46 -31.61
CA TRP A 759 -12.08 -0.44 -30.20
C TRP A 759 -13.20 0.54 -29.93
N GLU A 760 -14.10 0.12 -29.06
CA GLU A 760 -15.27 0.92 -28.69
C GLU A 760 -14.86 2.28 -28.11
N GLN A 761 -15.35 3.35 -28.72
CA GLN A 761 -15.09 4.72 -28.28
C GLN A 761 -16.15 5.16 -27.27
N LEU A 762 -15.76 6.03 -26.36
CA LEU A 762 -16.68 6.58 -25.36
C LEU A 762 -17.68 7.52 -26.00
N SER A 763 -18.97 7.18 -25.93
CA SER A 763 -20.08 8.01 -26.42
C SER A 763 -20.36 9.19 -25.48
N GLU A 764 -21.11 10.19 -25.96
CA GLU A 764 -21.55 11.30 -25.09
C GLU A 764 -22.44 10.85 -23.93
N THR A 765 -23.17 9.75 -24.08
CA THR A 765 -23.91 9.11 -22.98
C THR A 765 -22.93 8.42 -22.05
N GLY A 766 -21.97 7.68 -22.58
CA GLY A 766 -20.93 7.03 -21.80
C GLY A 766 -20.11 8.00 -20.95
N LYS A 767 -19.77 9.19 -21.50
CA LYS A 767 -19.06 10.23 -20.72
C LYS A 767 -19.79 10.61 -19.43
N ARG A 768 -21.13 10.68 -19.46
CA ARG A 768 -21.94 10.99 -18.27
C ARG A 768 -21.95 9.87 -17.23
N ASN A 769 -21.64 8.64 -17.64
CA ASN A 769 -21.57 7.48 -16.78
C ASN A 769 -20.17 7.24 -16.22
N ILE A 770 -19.13 7.92 -16.71
CA ILE A 770 -17.83 7.98 -16.04
C ILE A 770 -17.97 8.89 -14.82
N LEU A 771 -18.07 8.31 -13.64
CA LEU A 771 -18.25 9.04 -12.38
C LEU A 771 -16.99 9.79 -11.96
N GLY A 772 -15.82 9.23 -12.26
CA GLY A 772 -14.53 9.80 -11.92
C GLY A 772 -13.38 8.81 -11.90
N LEU A 773 -12.35 9.20 -11.14
CA LEU A 773 -11.10 8.46 -11.01
C LEU A 773 -10.89 8.00 -9.57
N GLU A 774 -10.24 6.85 -9.43
CA GLU A 774 -9.74 6.36 -8.16
C GLU A 774 -8.29 5.89 -8.27
N ALA A 775 -7.54 6.08 -7.20
CA ALA A 775 -6.14 5.71 -7.08
C ALA A 775 -5.98 4.53 -6.13
N PRO A 776 -5.93 3.28 -6.62
CA PRO A 776 -5.70 2.12 -5.76
C PRO A 776 -4.30 2.11 -5.16
N LEU A 777 -4.23 1.78 -3.86
CA LEU A 777 -2.98 1.55 -3.13
C LEU A 777 -3.08 0.19 -2.44
N TRP A 778 -2.75 -0.86 -3.20
CA TRP A 778 -2.77 -2.25 -2.73
C TRP A 778 -1.71 -2.53 -1.67
N GLY A 779 -1.93 -3.58 -0.89
CA GLY A 779 -1.28 -3.83 0.39
C GLY A 779 -0.08 -4.74 0.40
N GLU A 780 0.16 -5.53 -0.62
CA GLU A 780 1.12 -6.65 -0.62
C GLU A 780 2.55 -6.21 -0.29
N ASN A 781 2.97 -5.08 -0.85
CA ASN A 781 4.29 -4.47 -0.60
C ASN A 781 4.24 -3.30 0.38
N GLY A 782 3.06 -2.92 0.85
CA GLY A 782 2.81 -1.75 1.67
C GLY A 782 3.00 -1.95 3.17
N LYS A 783 4.13 -2.55 3.59
CA LYS A 783 4.40 -3.04 4.95
C LYS A 783 4.46 -1.98 6.05
N SER A 784 4.51 -0.71 5.73
CA SER A 784 4.55 0.38 6.71
C SER A 784 3.93 1.66 6.18
N PRO A 785 3.48 2.59 7.06
CA PRO A 785 2.97 3.90 6.65
C PRO A 785 3.94 4.67 5.75
N LYS A 786 5.25 4.58 6.00
CA LYS A 786 6.28 5.25 5.18
C LYS A 786 6.37 4.68 3.77
N ILE A 787 6.24 3.37 3.62
CA ILE A 787 6.20 2.74 2.29
C ILE A 787 4.94 3.16 1.55
N ARG A 788 3.78 3.17 2.23
CA ARG A 788 2.51 3.65 1.66
C ARG A 788 2.62 5.08 1.15
N GLU A 789 3.17 5.98 1.96
CA GLU A 789 3.41 7.36 1.55
C GLU A 789 4.38 7.46 0.37
N TYR A 790 5.44 6.65 0.35
CA TYR A 790 6.39 6.59 -0.76
C TYR A 790 5.73 6.12 -2.07
N GLN A 791 4.91 5.09 -2.00
CA GLN A 791 4.17 4.55 -3.14
C GLN A 791 3.13 5.56 -3.66
N ALA A 792 2.38 6.21 -2.77
CA ALA A 792 1.35 7.17 -3.14
C ALA A 792 1.91 8.48 -3.68
N PHE A 793 3.00 9.01 -3.12
CA PHE A 793 3.50 10.33 -3.48
C PHE A 793 4.85 10.27 -4.21
N PRO A 794 4.99 10.98 -5.37
CA PRO A 794 4.10 12.01 -5.93
C PRO A 794 2.99 11.55 -6.88
N LYS A 795 2.77 10.26 -7.14
CA LYS A 795 1.77 9.75 -8.12
C LYS A 795 0.36 10.31 -7.88
N LEU A 796 -0.11 10.31 -6.62
CA LEU A 796 -1.44 10.78 -6.25
C LEU A 796 -1.68 12.25 -6.62
N LEU A 797 -0.62 13.04 -6.74
CA LEU A 797 -0.71 14.43 -7.18
C LEU A 797 -1.19 14.55 -8.64
N GLY A 798 -0.75 13.63 -9.50
CA GLY A 798 -1.22 13.55 -10.89
C GLY A 798 -2.68 13.11 -10.97
N VAL A 799 -3.10 12.14 -10.16
CA VAL A 799 -4.51 11.72 -10.08
C VAL A 799 -5.41 12.86 -9.63
N ALA A 800 -5.02 13.56 -8.55
CA ALA A 800 -5.78 14.69 -8.03
C ALA A 800 -5.95 15.79 -9.09
N GLU A 801 -4.89 16.09 -9.85
CA GLU A 801 -4.94 17.05 -10.96
C GLU A 801 -5.92 16.59 -12.04
N ARG A 802 -5.88 15.34 -12.46
CA ARG A 802 -6.77 14.80 -13.50
C ARG A 802 -8.22 14.66 -13.06
N ALA A 803 -8.45 14.34 -11.79
CA ALA A 803 -9.80 14.19 -11.26
C ALA A 803 -10.51 15.54 -10.99
N TRP A 804 -9.72 16.58 -10.71
CA TRP A 804 -10.24 17.91 -10.38
C TRP A 804 -10.30 18.86 -11.57
N ASN A 805 -9.19 18.96 -12.33
CA ASN A 805 -9.02 20.02 -13.32
C ASN A 805 -9.85 19.77 -14.58
N ARG A 806 -10.80 20.69 -14.88
CA ARG A 806 -11.63 20.65 -16.09
C ARG A 806 -10.82 20.89 -17.37
N ASN A 807 -9.68 21.58 -17.27
CA ASN A 807 -8.81 21.89 -18.41
C ASN A 807 -7.81 20.75 -18.63
N THR A 808 -8.27 19.60 -19.10
CA THR A 808 -7.38 18.50 -19.46
C THR A 808 -6.57 18.87 -20.71
N PRO A 809 -5.22 18.89 -20.64
CA PRO A 809 -4.40 19.22 -21.81
C PRO A 809 -4.62 18.21 -22.93
N SER A 810 -4.72 18.70 -24.17
CA SER A 810 -4.68 17.83 -25.34
C SER A 810 -3.35 17.09 -25.45
N PRO A 811 -3.24 16.01 -26.23
CA PRO A 811 -1.97 15.31 -26.45
C PRO A 811 -0.83 16.23 -26.92
N GLN A 812 -1.14 17.28 -27.68
CA GLN A 812 -0.19 18.28 -28.18
C GLN A 812 0.28 19.25 -27.10
N GLU A 813 -0.58 19.59 -26.15
CA GLU A 813 -0.29 20.49 -25.03
C GLU A 813 0.36 19.76 -23.85
N MET A 814 0.20 18.44 -23.77
CA MET A 814 0.65 17.62 -22.64
C MET A 814 2.13 17.78 -22.30
N PRO A 815 3.08 17.85 -23.27
CA PRO A 815 4.50 18.07 -22.93
C PRO A 815 4.75 19.39 -22.19
N ALA A 816 4.08 20.46 -22.59
CA ALA A 816 4.20 21.78 -21.95
C ALA A 816 3.54 21.80 -20.56
N ALA A 817 2.40 21.14 -20.41
CA ALA A 817 1.70 20.97 -19.13
C ALA A 817 2.52 20.12 -18.16
N TRP A 818 3.14 19.05 -18.64
CA TRP A 818 4.09 18.24 -17.86
C TRP A 818 5.26 19.04 -17.33
N ASP A 819 5.88 19.87 -18.15
CA ASP A 819 6.96 20.77 -17.72
C ASP A 819 6.54 21.71 -16.60
N VAL A 820 5.32 22.24 -16.66
CA VAL A 820 4.75 23.06 -15.57
C VAL A 820 4.53 22.21 -14.33
N PHE A 821 3.91 21.05 -14.46
CA PHE A 821 3.58 20.17 -13.35
C PHE A 821 4.82 19.77 -12.55
N VAL A 822 5.89 19.28 -13.20
CA VAL A 822 7.12 18.91 -12.50
C VAL A 822 7.83 20.08 -11.83
N ASN A 823 7.71 21.29 -12.39
CA ASN A 823 8.19 22.53 -11.76
C ASN A 823 7.36 22.88 -10.52
N THR A 824 6.03 22.73 -10.58
CA THR A 824 5.14 22.91 -9.42
C THR A 824 5.52 21.92 -8.33
N LEU A 825 5.74 20.65 -8.68
CA LEU A 825 6.19 19.64 -7.72
C LEU A 825 7.50 20.05 -7.04
N GLY A 826 8.52 20.37 -7.82
CA GLY A 826 9.86 20.65 -7.27
C GLY A 826 9.97 21.93 -6.46
N GLN A 827 9.25 23.00 -6.88
CA GLN A 827 9.35 24.32 -6.26
C GLN A 827 8.35 24.55 -5.13
N VAL A 828 7.19 23.86 -5.15
CA VAL A 828 6.08 24.16 -4.22
C VAL A 828 5.59 22.91 -3.50
N THR A 829 5.05 21.92 -4.23
CA THR A 829 4.26 20.86 -3.60
C THR A 829 5.12 19.92 -2.76
N LEU A 830 6.23 19.38 -3.28
CA LEU A 830 7.13 18.51 -2.50
C LEU A 830 7.79 19.24 -1.33
N PRO A 831 8.27 20.51 -1.49
CA PRO A 831 8.67 21.34 -0.36
C PRO A 831 7.59 21.53 0.70
N LEU A 832 6.33 21.71 0.33
CA LEU A 832 5.23 21.82 1.27
C LEU A 832 4.98 20.48 1.97
N LEU A 833 4.92 19.38 1.22
CA LEU A 833 4.75 18.03 1.76
C LEU A 833 5.88 17.63 2.74
N SER A 834 7.10 18.17 2.55
CA SER A 834 8.22 17.98 3.49
C SER A 834 7.91 18.48 4.90
N PHE A 835 7.04 19.49 5.04
CA PHE A 835 6.65 20.13 6.31
C PHE A 835 5.15 20.01 6.58
N TYR A 836 4.46 19.14 5.82
CA TYR A 836 3.01 18.97 5.95
C TYR A 836 2.63 18.53 7.37
N GLN A 837 1.55 19.11 7.87
CA GLN A 837 0.94 18.74 9.14
C GLN A 837 -0.55 18.51 8.92
N PRO A 838 -1.09 17.34 9.33
CA PRO A 838 -2.52 17.14 9.39
C PRO A 838 -3.17 18.20 10.27
N VAL A 839 -4.36 18.68 9.89
CA VAL A 839 -5.04 19.74 10.62
C VAL A 839 -5.48 19.25 12.00
N GLY A 840 -4.97 19.94 13.05
CA GLY A 840 -5.30 19.62 14.44
C GLY A 840 -4.57 18.42 15.04
N ALA A 841 -3.60 17.83 14.30
CA ALA A 841 -2.80 16.72 14.80
C ALA A 841 -1.29 16.99 14.60
N PRO A 842 -0.43 16.49 15.48
CA PRO A 842 1.02 16.58 15.25
C PRO A 842 1.39 15.73 14.05
N GLY A 843 2.06 16.29 13.09
CA GLY A 843 2.49 15.61 11.88
C GLY A 843 3.91 16.01 11.51
N VAL A 844 4.66 15.09 10.88
CA VAL A 844 6.06 15.30 10.51
C VAL A 844 6.22 14.99 9.03
N GLY A 845 5.71 15.84 8.17
CA GLY A 845 5.90 15.71 6.74
C GLY A 845 5.28 14.44 6.13
N VAL A 846 5.45 14.30 4.83
CA VAL A 846 5.07 13.11 4.04
C VAL A 846 6.34 12.44 3.55
N ASN A 847 6.43 11.12 3.67
CA ASN A 847 7.56 10.34 3.16
C ASN A 847 7.42 10.07 1.66
N TYR A 848 7.26 11.14 0.87
CA TYR A 848 7.17 11.01 -0.59
C TYR A 848 8.47 10.48 -1.20
N ARG A 849 8.38 9.84 -2.36
CA ARG A 849 9.53 9.44 -3.16
C ARG A 849 10.32 10.67 -3.62
N ILE A 850 11.56 10.77 -3.16
CA ILE A 850 12.49 11.81 -3.62
C ILE A 850 13.13 11.31 -4.92
N PRO A 851 12.96 12.02 -6.07
CA PRO A 851 13.46 11.56 -7.34
C PRO A 851 14.99 11.44 -7.35
N LEU A 852 15.51 10.35 -7.92
CA LEU A 852 16.95 10.21 -8.12
C LEU A 852 17.42 11.20 -9.18
N PRO A 853 18.59 11.83 -9.00
CA PRO A 853 19.12 12.74 -10.02
C PRO A 853 19.64 11.98 -11.23
N GLY A 854 19.52 12.61 -12.39
CA GLY A 854 20.25 12.25 -13.60
C GLY A 854 21.63 12.91 -13.61
N GLY A 855 22.58 12.26 -14.29
CA GLY A 855 23.93 12.84 -14.45
C GLY A 855 24.70 12.19 -15.58
N LYS A 856 25.48 13.02 -16.30
CA LYS A 856 26.45 12.58 -17.30
C LYS A 856 27.80 13.24 -17.06
N ILE A 857 28.86 12.53 -17.43
CA ILE A 857 30.22 13.03 -17.35
C ILE A 857 30.83 13.03 -18.77
N GLU A 858 31.24 14.20 -19.22
CA GLU A 858 31.91 14.39 -20.51
C GLU A 858 33.21 15.18 -20.29
N GLY A 859 34.34 14.63 -20.73
CA GLY A 859 35.65 15.26 -20.52
C GLY A 859 36.01 15.51 -19.04
N GLY A 860 35.49 14.68 -18.12
CA GLY A 860 35.69 14.85 -16.66
C GLY A 860 34.76 15.84 -16.00
N VAL A 861 33.83 16.45 -16.76
CA VAL A 861 32.88 17.45 -16.25
C VAL A 861 31.52 16.77 -16.06
N LEU A 862 31.00 16.79 -14.81
CA LEU A 862 29.67 16.35 -14.45
C LEU A 862 28.64 17.41 -14.82
N THR A 863 27.59 17.01 -15.53
CA THR A 863 26.34 17.75 -15.68
C THR A 863 25.21 16.92 -15.07
N ALA A 864 24.41 17.52 -14.18
CA ALA A 864 23.33 16.82 -13.48
C ALA A 864 22.01 17.60 -13.54
N ASN A 865 20.92 16.86 -13.50
CA ASN A 865 19.55 17.38 -13.43
C ASN A 865 18.67 16.51 -12.53
N VAL A 866 17.47 16.96 -12.26
CA VAL A 866 16.46 16.21 -11.49
C VAL A 866 15.09 16.39 -12.15
N ARG A 867 14.25 15.34 -12.08
CA ARG A 867 12.90 15.33 -12.68
C ARG A 867 12.04 16.52 -12.21
N ASN A 868 12.17 16.92 -10.95
CA ASN A 868 11.41 18.02 -10.35
C ASN A 868 12.32 19.24 -10.12
N PRO A 869 12.45 20.17 -11.09
CA PRO A 869 13.31 21.34 -10.97
C PRO A 869 12.96 22.18 -9.73
N GLY A 870 13.99 22.61 -8.98
CA GLY A 870 13.81 23.29 -7.70
C GLY A 870 14.29 22.49 -6.50
N LEU A 871 14.34 21.14 -6.61
CA LEU A 871 14.99 20.31 -5.61
C LEU A 871 16.51 20.40 -5.71
N ALA A 872 17.21 20.38 -4.57
CA ALA A 872 18.66 20.47 -4.53
C ALA A 872 19.33 19.15 -4.92
N ILE A 873 20.39 19.23 -5.71
CA ILE A 873 21.25 18.09 -6.05
C ILE A 873 22.56 18.19 -5.26
N GLU A 874 23.03 17.08 -4.74
CA GLU A 874 24.34 16.94 -4.12
C GLU A 874 25.17 15.90 -4.88
N TYR A 875 26.50 16.12 -4.94
CA TYR A 875 27.44 15.18 -5.53
C TYR A 875 28.59 14.86 -4.58
N SER A 876 29.19 13.70 -4.79
CA SER A 876 30.38 13.24 -4.07
C SER A 876 31.34 12.60 -5.07
N VAL A 877 32.65 12.78 -4.83
CA VAL A 877 33.74 12.15 -5.60
C VAL A 877 34.50 11.09 -4.78
N ASP A 878 34.08 10.86 -3.53
CA ASP A 878 34.74 10.00 -2.56
C ASP A 878 33.78 8.89 -2.03
N LYS A 879 32.96 8.34 -2.90
CA LYS A 879 32.02 7.25 -2.60
C LYS A 879 30.97 7.61 -1.54
N GLY A 880 30.55 8.89 -1.50
CA GLY A 880 29.50 9.34 -0.59
C GLY A 880 30.00 9.68 0.82
N MET A 881 31.33 9.72 1.07
CA MET A 881 31.86 10.13 2.36
C MET A 881 31.67 11.63 2.60
N ASN A 882 31.84 12.44 1.55
CA ASN A 882 31.61 13.89 1.61
C ASN A 882 30.71 14.33 0.46
N TRP A 883 29.70 15.16 0.78
CA TRP A 883 28.72 15.67 -0.16
C TRP A 883 28.85 17.18 -0.37
N GLN A 884 28.80 17.61 -1.62
CA GLN A 884 28.84 18.99 -2.04
C GLN A 884 27.57 19.35 -2.80
N SER A 885 27.08 20.59 -2.60
CA SER A 885 25.92 21.08 -3.35
C SER A 885 26.28 21.29 -4.83
N TYR A 886 25.48 20.77 -5.73
CA TYR A 886 25.65 20.97 -7.17
C TYR A 886 24.98 22.27 -7.60
N GLN A 887 25.76 23.20 -8.18
CA GLN A 887 25.28 24.50 -8.64
C GLN A 887 25.39 24.67 -10.17
N GLY A 888 25.94 23.69 -10.87
CA GLY A 888 26.18 23.70 -12.29
C GLY A 888 27.33 22.78 -12.68
N PRO A 889 27.75 22.73 -13.97
CA PRO A 889 28.79 21.83 -14.44
C PRO A 889 30.05 21.91 -13.60
N VAL A 890 30.57 20.77 -13.15
CA VAL A 890 31.71 20.70 -12.21
C VAL A 890 32.66 19.58 -12.60
N ASN A 891 33.96 19.80 -12.45
CA ASN A 891 34.99 18.79 -12.72
C ASN A 891 35.03 17.76 -11.58
N VAL A 892 34.79 16.49 -11.94
CA VAL A 892 34.74 15.37 -10.99
C VAL A 892 35.67 14.22 -11.41
N GLY A 893 36.31 14.30 -12.57
CA GLY A 893 37.07 13.20 -13.15
C GLY A 893 36.14 12.12 -13.79
N ALA A 894 36.39 10.85 -13.50
CA ALA A 894 35.76 9.77 -14.20
C ALA A 894 34.35 9.38 -13.66
N SER A 895 34.09 9.70 -12.41
CA SER A 895 32.82 9.24 -11.77
C SER A 895 32.39 10.18 -10.62
N ALA A 896 31.09 10.16 -10.32
CA ALA A 896 30.49 10.84 -9.19
C ALA A 896 29.27 10.10 -8.66
N TRP A 897 29.04 10.19 -7.37
CA TRP A 897 27.81 9.77 -6.69
C TRP A 897 26.91 10.99 -6.55
N LEU A 898 25.63 10.81 -6.84
CA LEU A 898 24.63 11.88 -6.87
C LEU A 898 23.47 11.52 -5.96
N ARG A 899 22.88 12.51 -5.30
CA ARG A 899 21.61 12.39 -4.61
C ARG A 899 20.81 13.69 -4.67
N THR A 900 19.50 13.58 -4.57
CA THR A 900 18.61 14.73 -4.41
C THR A 900 18.37 14.95 -2.93
N ARG A 901 18.37 16.20 -2.47
CA ARG A 901 18.03 16.58 -1.10
C ARG A 901 16.67 17.27 -1.05
N ALA A 902 15.79 16.76 -0.23
CA ALA A 902 14.51 17.38 0.10
C ALA A 902 14.70 18.54 1.11
N PRO A 903 13.74 19.48 1.20
CA PRO A 903 13.84 20.64 2.10
C PRO A 903 13.91 20.31 3.60
N ASP A 904 13.40 19.16 4.02
CA ASP A 904 13.48 18.63 5.39
C ASP A 904 14.79 17.91 5.71
N GLY A 905 15.69 17.82 4.74
CA GLY A 905 16.99 17.20 4.88
C GLY A 905 17.06 15.73 4.48
N ARG A 906 15.93 15.05 4.23
CA ARG A 906 15.93 13.70 3.65
C ARG A 906 16.62 13.70 2.29
N THR A 907 17.16 12.56 1.89
CA THR A 907 17.82 12.40 0.60
C THR A 907 17.25 11.23 -0.18
N SER A 908 17.34 11.31 -1.50
CA SER A 908 17.10 10.15 -2.35
C SER A 908 18.14 9.05 -2.11
N ARG A 909 17.88 7.87 -2.65
CA ARG A 909 18.91 6.86 -2.89
C ARG A 909 20.04 7.47 -3.74
N ILE A 910 21.18 6.80 -3.77
CA ILE A 910 22.36 7.26 -4.52
C ILE A 910 22.24 6.85 -5.99
N SER A 911 22.50 7.79 -6.88
CA SER A 911 22.63 7.60 -8.31
C SER A 911 24.11 7.69 -8.69
N TYR A 912 24.61 6.76 -9.48
CA TYR A 912 26.01 6.74 -9.90
C TYR A 912 26.16 7.26 -11.33
N ALA A 913 26.99 8.26 -11.53
CA ALA A 913 27.37 8.79 -12.83
C ALA A 913 28.84 8.44 -13.13
N GLY A 914 29.10 7.86 -14.28
CA GLY A 914 30.42 7.41 -14.72
C GLY A 914 30.38 6.04 -15.37
N GLN A 915 31.53 5.50 -15.79
CA GLN A 915 31.63 4.08 -16.14
C GLN A 915 31.83 3.27 -14.87
N PRO A 916 31.13 2.14 -14.71
CA PRO A 916 31.22 1.28 -13.52
C PRO A 916 32.64 0.79 -13.28
#